data_13a4bfc3ccb0916b9e3fb4c3a83f1155
#
_entry.id   13a4bfc3ccb0916b9e3fb4c3a83f1155
#
_cell.length_a   1.000
_cell.length_b   1.000
_cell.length_c   1.000
_cell.angle_alpha   90.00
_cell.angle_beta   90.00
_cell.angle_gamma   90.00
#
_symmetry.space_group_name_H-M   'P 1'
#
loop_
_entity.id
_entity.type
_entity.pdbx_description
1 polymer ?
#
loop_
_entity_poly.entity_id
_entity_poly.type
_entity_poly.pdbx_seq_one_letter_code
_entity_poly.pdbx_strand_id
1 'polypeptide(L)'
;MPDRTDARLAHRIDVKLIYRFIRMDAATLADLGRRHGRRGRSRPLSLQERIAMSSPFVRPLSLAIALALAAPAFAQDATPATATNLDTVIVTGTRASNRTVLESTAPVDVLTAEDIRKAGVVNGELGSALQALLPSFNFPRQSNSGGADHVRAAQLRGLSPDQVLVLVNGKRRHTSALVNTDSKIGKGTTPVDFNAIPISAIKRIEVLRDGAGAQYGSDAVAGVINVILDDDPDAGAIEASFGANHTDVAPIHREITDGQTSFFSAKVGDRIGEDGFFKLGVELKNREGTNRAGFDQIPFFEDQTPDNLALAGKRNYVLGDGKSKDLNAWINAAVPFGATSEFYAFGTFNQRDTQGANYFRYPDGVANWKQVYPRGYRPVSLGENRDAQAVAGARGQWGAWAYDASLDYGHNDFTYRLKDSLNASLGPGSPTRFKTGDYAFDQTVANLDLSRVFEAGTATHTLGTGVEFRRERYETGAGDPASYAAGPYTDRPTGSQAGGGLTPQDVADLSRNVASAYASLSSQFGEHFSTDIAGRYEHYQDFGGQWTGKLAARYEFVPAFAVRAAVSNNFRAPSLSQIGYEATSTGYDASGRLVQGRLLSVNNPIAQALGAQPLKPEKSHNYSLGFTSRIGSQFDVSLDFFQIDIDDRVALSEDITGDALTDFVQDRFGVGGVQSASFFVNAADTRTRGAELVSNWRQSVGDGQLLLTGTWSYAKTELKHLVATPGQLLALDPDYVLFGVEESNTLTEATPRTRAALAASWNDDTWSLTSRLSRYGKATRVFDFGDGFVPRQTYSAEYQLDAEVEYRITPQWSIALGGQNLLDQYPDRSIPDIAYFGNLPYDVLSPIGSNGAYYYGRVRFTF
;
A
#
# COMPACT_ATOMS: atom_id res chain seq x y z
N MET A 1 44.70 -48.25 3.52
CA MET A 1 44.55 -46.81 3.24
C MET A 1 44.17 -46.66 1.78
N PRO A 2 42.95 -46.36 1.48
CA PRO A 2 42.63 -45.65 0.26
C PRO A 2 41.76 -44.42 0.55
N ASP A 3 42.18 -43.42 -0.06
CA ASP A 3 41.52 -42.30 -0.70
C ASP A 3 40.07 -42.02 -0.42
N ARG A 4 39.83 -40.84 0.16
CA ARG A 4 38.53 -40.12 0.19
C ARG A 4 38.70 -38.76 -0.56
N THR A 5 38.60 -38.84 -1.86
CA THR A 5 38.31 -37.70 -2.72
C THR A 5 37.33 -38.19 -3.77
N ASP A 6 36.13 -37.63 -3.73
CA ASP A 6 35.16 -37.44 -4.83
C ASP A 6 33.74 -37.52 -4.33
N ALA A 7 33.26 -36.42 -3.74
CA ALA A 7 31.83 -36.16 -3.63
C ALA A 7 31.58 -34.66 -3.47
N ARG A 8 32.19 -33.84 -4.32
CA ARG A 8 31.90 -32.40 -4.45
C ARG A 8 31.88 -31.98 -5.91
N LEU A 9 30.90 -32.50 -6.65
CA LEU A 9 30.58 -31.93 -7.98
C LEU A 9 29.18 -32.40 -8.40
N ALA A 10 28.18 -31.67 -8.06
CA ALA A 10 26.91 -31.59 -8.81
C ALA A 10 25.92 -30.71 -8.07
N HIS A 11 26.00 -29.42 -8.20
CA HIS A 11 24.84 -28.51 -8.14
C HIS A 11 25.27 -27.13 -8.61
N ARG A 12 25.65 -27.03 -9.89
CA ARG A 12 25.62 -25.75 -10.61
C ARG A 12 24.22 -25.62 -11.21
N ILE A 13 23.34 -24.92 -10.52
CA ILE A 13 22.11 -24.43 -11.13
C ILE A 13 22.53 -23.49 -12.27
N ASP A 14 22.21 -23.84 -13.50
CA ASP A 14 22.53 -23.04 -14.66
C ASP A 14 21.60 -21.83 -14.72
N VAL A 15 22.05 -20.71 -14.11
CA VAL A 15 21.34 -19.42 -14.09
C VAL A 15 20.96 -18.94 -15.53
N LYS A 16 21.67 -19.40 -16.56
CA LYS A 16 21.32 -19.13 -17.95
C LYS A 16 20.02 -19.81 -18.39
N LEU A 17 19.63 -20.90 -17.73
CA LEU A 17 18.37 -21.57 -18.01
C LEU A 17 17.18 -20.76 -17.48
N ILE A 18 17.33 -20.17 -16.31
CA ILE A 18 16.32 -19.28 -15.71
C ILE A 18 16.17 -18.00 -16.53
N TYR A 19 17.26 -17.41 -16.98
CA TYR A 19 17.25 -16.20 -17.81
C TYR A 19 16.66 -16.43 -19.21
N ARG A 20 16.80 -17.64 -19.78
CA ARG A 20 16.14 -18.02 -21.04
C ARG A 20 14.65 -18.24 -20.90
N PHE A 21 14.19 -18.73 -19.74
CA PHE A 21 12.76 -18.94 -19.47
C PHE A 21 12.00 -17.62 -19.28
N ILE A 22 12.65 -16.61 -18.72
CA ILE A 22 12.05 -15.28 -18.47
C ILE A 22 11.89 -14.47 -19.79
N ARG A 23 12.65 -14.75 -20.85
CA ARG A 23 12.63 -14.04 -22.13
C ARG A 23 11.84 -14.70 -23.25
N MET A 24 11.22 -15.85 -23.03
CA MET A 24 10.39 -16.48 -24.05
C MET A 24 9.02 -15.81 -24.13
N ASP A 25 8.77 -15.08 -25.23
CA ASP A 25 7.45 -14.51 -25.52
C ASP A 25 6.45 -15.59 -25.98
N ALA A 26 5.15 -15.22 -25.97
CA ALA A 26 4.05 -16.12 -26.32
C ALA A 26 4.10 -16.64 -27.77
N ALA A 27 4.87 -16.02 -28.66
CA ALA A 27 5.00 -16.43 -30.05
C ALA A 27 5.94 -17.62 -30.20
N THR A 28 6.99 -17.72 -29.39
CA THR A 28 7.96 -18.82 -29.40
C THR A 28 7.36 -20.11 -28.85
N LEU A 29 6.43 -20.00 -27.88
CA LEU A 29 5.69 -21.16 -27.33
C LEU A 29 4.63 -21.71 -28.31
N ALA A 30 4.06 -20.86 -29.17
CA ALA A 30 3.09 -21.26 -30.18
C ALA A 30 3.73 -22.04 -31.34
N ASP A 31 5.00 -21.83 -31.65
CA ASP A 31 5.71 -22.50 -32.72
C ASP A 31 6.18 -23.92 -32.34
N LEU A 32 6.48 -24.17 -31.06
CA LEU A 32 6.77 -25.51 -30.54
C LEU A 32 5.55 -26.44 -30.57
N GLY A 33 4.33 -25.89 -30.42
CA GLY A 33 3.07 -26.62 -30.51
C GLY A 33 2.67 -27.02 -31.94
N ARG A 34 3.20 -26.36 -32.98
CA ARG A 34 2.83 -26.59 -34.39
C ARG A 34 3.63 -27.70 -35.09
N ARG A 35 4.75 -28.13 -34.52
CA ARG A 35 5.60 -29.15 -35.19
C ARG A 35 5.21 -30.61 -34.89
N HIS A 36 4.23 -30.87 -34.07
CA HIS A 36 3.80 -32.24 -33.71
C HIS A 36 2.38 -32.62 -34.16
N GLY A 37 1.75 -31.88 -35.06
CA GLY A 37 0.36 -32.07 -35.47
C GLY A 37 0.15 -32.40 -36.92
N ARG A 38 0.72 -33.51 -37.45
CA ARG A 38 0.23 -34.11 -38.71
C ARG A 38 0.04 -35.63 -38.58
N ARG A 39 -1.22 -35.98 -38.62
CA ARG A 39 -1.90 -37.26 -38.90
C ARG A 39 -2.64 -37.88 -37.68
N GLY A 40 -3.97 -37.89 -37.81
CA GLY A 40 -4.84 -38.79 -37.08
C GLY A 40 -6.24 -38.23 -36.77
N ARG A 41 -7.23 -38.90 -37.30
CA ARG A 41 -8.68 -38.62 -37.27
C ARG A 41 -9.21 -38.11 -35.92
N SER A 42 -10.01 -37.08 -35.94
CA SER A 42 -10.69 -36.42 -34.83
C SER A 42 -11.69 -37.34 -34.11
N ARG A 43 -11.46 -37.59 -32.82
CA ARG A 43 -12.50 -37.96 -31.86
C ARG A 43 -12.88 -36.69 -31.07
N PRO A 44 -14.15 -36.54 -30.69
CA PRO A 44 -14.54 -35.41 -29.83
C PRO A 44 -13.93 -35.60 -28.44
N LEU A 45 -13.15 -34.60 -28.01
CA LEU A 45 -12.53 -34.56 -26.67
C LEU A 45 -13.58 -34.39 -25.58
N SER A 46 -13.43 -35.08 -24.46
CA SER A 46 -14.26 -35.00 -23.27
C SER A 46 -14.17 -33.58 -22.61
N LEU A 47 -15.14 -33.24 -21.78
CA LEU A 47 -15.18 -31.95 -21.07
C LEU A 47 -13.91 -31.70 -20.23
N GLN A 48 -13.29 -32.76 -19.69
CA GLN A 48 -12.04 -32.67 -18.93
C GLN A 48 -10.84 -32.26 -19.83
N GLU A 49 -10.77 -32.73 -21.05
CA GLU A 49 -9.71 -32.40 -22.00
C GLU A 49 -9.85 -30.98 -22.57
N ARG A 50 -11.08 -30.44 -22.61
CA ARG A 50 -11.32 -29.04 -23.00
C ARG A 50 -10.92 -28.04 -21.91
N ILE A 51 -11.06 -28.41 -20.63
CA ILE A 51 -10.64 -27.57 -19.50
C ILE A 51 -9.10 -27.48 -19.42
N ALA A 52 -8.39 -28.54 -19.72
CA ALA A 52 -6.92 -28.58 -19.72
C ALA A 52 -6.28 -27.74 -20.85
N MET A 53 -7.02 -27.40 -21.90
CA MET A 53 -6.48 -26.68 -23.08
C MET A 53 -6.80 -25.19 -23.13
N SER A 54 -7.62 -24.66 -22.20
CA SER A 54 -8.14 -23.29 -22.29
C SER A 54 -7.44 -22.26 -21.37
N SER A 55 -6.47 -22.66 -20.53
CA SER A 55 -5.76 -21.73 -19.66
C SER A 55 -4.24 -21.84 -19.82
N PRO A 56 -3.56 -20.79 -20.24
CA PRO A 56 -2.09 -20.78 -20.35
C PRO A 56 -1.37 -20.88 -19.00
N PHE A 57 -2.09 -20.81 -17.86
CA PHE A 57 -1.54 -20.85 -16.50
C PHE A 57 -1.66 -22.19 -15.77
N VAL A 58 -2.46 -23.13 -16.28
CA VAL A 58 -2.53 -24.48 -15.68
C VAL A 58 -1.22 -25.25 -15.87
N ARG A 59 -0.48 -24.97 -16.93
CA ARG A 59 0.79 -25.64 -17.23
C ARG A 59 1.94 -25.28 -16.29
N PRO A 60 2.21 -24.01 -15.94
CA PRO A 60 3.25 -23.70 -14.96
C PRO A 60 2.90 -24.18 -13.55
N LEU A 61 1.62 -24.16 -13.14
CA LEU A 61 1.19 -24.68 -11.86
C LEU A 61 1.34 -26.21 -11.78
N SER A 62 0.97 -26.92 -12.85
CA SER A 62 1.15 -28.37 -12.95
C SER A 62 2.62 -28.76 -12.97
N LEU A 63 3.49 -27.96 -13.60
CA LEU A 63 4.93 -28.18 -13.64
C LEU A 63 5.58 -27.87 -12.29
N ALA A 64 5.14 -26.82 -11.59
CA ALA A 64 5.59 -26.48 -10.25
C ALA A 64 5.21 -27.55 -9.22
N ILE A 65 3.99 -28.08 -9.30
CA ILE A 65 3.54 -29.21 -8.47
C ILE A 65 4.33 -30.48 -8.81
N ALA A 66 4.61 -30.75 -10.07
CA ALA A 66 5.40 -31.92 -10.48
C ALA A 66 6.88 -31.80 -10.07
N LEU A 67 7.46 -30.59 -10.09
CA LEU A 67 8.82 -30.33 -9.60
C LEU A 67 8.89 -30.41 -8.06
N ALA A 68 7.86 -29.94 -7.36
CA ALA A 68 7.77 -30.06 -5.91
C ALA A 68 7.62 -31.51 -5.44
N LEU A 69 6.91 -32.34 -6.22
CA LEU A 69 6.76 -33.80 -5.95
C LEU A 69 8.03 -34.62 -6.25
N ALA A 70 8.98 -34.05 -6.98
CA ALA A 70 10.24 -34.72 -7.37
C ALA A 70 11.42 -34.41 -6.45
N ALA A 71 11.27 -33.55 -5.44
CA ALA A 71 12.34 -33.19 -4.52
C ALA A 71 12.63 -34.33 -3.53
N PRO A 72 13.91 -34.71 -3.29
CA PRO A 72 14.25 -35.70 -2.29
C PRO A 72 14.00 -35.16 -0.87
N ALA A 73 13.36 -35.93 -0.03
CA ALA A 73 13.11 -35.61 1.36
C ALA A 73 14.41 -35.66 2.17
N PHE A 74 14.90 -34.51 2.60
CA PHE A 74 15.87 -34.41 3.68
C PHE A 74 15.08 -34.09 4.95
N ALA A 75 15.03 -35.00 5.87
CA ALA A 75 14.41 -34.83 7.17
C ALA A 75 15.34 -34.04 8.09
N GLN A 76 14.91 -32.93 8.59
CA GLN A 76 15.52 -32.27 9.74
C GLN A 76 14.42 -32.02 10.79
N ASP A 77 14.69 -32.43 12.03
CA ASP A 77 13.78 -32.25 13.16
C ASP A 77 13.59 -30.76 13.47
N ALA A 78 12.43 -30.23 13.13
CA ALA A 78 12.04 -28.89 13.50
C ALA A 78 11.45 -28.90 14.93
N THR A 79 12.14 -28.33 15.88
CA THR A 79 11.63 -28.06 17.22
C THR A 79 10.56 -26.96 17.13
N PRO A 80 9.36 -27.12 17.69
CA PRO A 80 8.34 -26.08 17.64
C PRO A 80 8.76 -24.88 18.52
N ALA A 81 8.95 -23.74 17.89
CA ALA A 81 9.21 -22.50 18.60
C ALA A 81 7.90 -21.96 19.20
N THR A 82 7.69 -22.15 20.47
CA THR A 82 6.67 -21.46 21.27
C THR A 82 7.25 -20.12 21.76
N ALA A 83 7.40 -19.16 20.88
CA ALA A 83 7.70 -17.77 21.30
C ALA A 83 6.40 -16.98 21.32
N THR A 84 6.08 -16.35 22.43
CA THR A 84 4.97 -15.42 22.55
C THR A 84 5.37 -14.10 21.86
N ASN A 85 4.52 -13.51 20.99
CA ASN A 85 4.83 -12.25 20.28
C ASN A 85 5.24 -11.11 21.22
N LEU A 86 4.82 -11.13 22.49
CA LEU A 86 5.10 -10.10 23.49
C LEU A 86 6.46 -10.26 24.19
N ASP A 87 7.06 -11.45 24.16
CA ASP A 87 8.42 -11.70 24.62
C ASP A 87 9.46 -11.55 23.48
N THR A 88 8.99 -11.20 22.28
CA THR A 88 9.87 -10.94 21.15
C THR A 88 10.71 -9.69 21.42
N VAL A 89 12.01 -9.83 21.26
CA VAL A 89 12.94 -8.70 21.29
C VAL A 89 12.67 -7.83 20.08
N ILE A 90 12.39 -6.55 20.32
CA ILE A 90 12.14 -5.55 19.29
C ILE A 90 13.42 -4.79 18.94
N VAL A 91 13.49 -4.32 17.70
CA VAL A 91 14.56 -3.43 17.23
C VAL A 91 14.01 -2.06 16.84
N THR A 92 12.69 -1.89 16.83
CA THR A 92 12.02 -0.64 16.44
C THR A 92 11.63 0.17 17.69
N GLY A 93 11.91 1.46 17.64
CA GLY A 93 11.56 2.38 18.73
C GLY A 93 12.55 2.41 19.91
N THR A 94 13.63 1.62 19.84
CA THR A 94 14.68 1.59 20.89
C THR A 94 16.03 1.31 20.25
N ARG A 95 17.08 1.81 20.90
CA ARG A 95 18.49 1.43 20.60
C ARG A 95 19.04 0.48 21.68
N ALA A 96 18.26 0.22 22.74
CA ALA A 96 18.62 -0.76 23.76
C ALA A 96 18.48 -2.17 23.20
N SER A 97 19.51 -3.00 23.36
CA SER A 97 19.45 -4.42 23.02
C SER A 97 18.55 -5.18 24.02
N ASN A 98 17.88 -6.21 23.55
CA ASN A 98 17.10 -7.16 24.36
C ASN A 98 15.82 -6.58 25.03
N ARG A 99 15.27 -5.47 24.55
CA ARG A 99 13.99 -4.98 25.03
C ARG A 99 12.83 -5.72 24.33
N THR A 100 11.91 -6.23 25.13
CA THR A 100 10.69 -6.91 24.63
C THR A 100 9.56 -5.92 24.35
N VAL A 101 8.51 -6.37 23.69
CA VAL A 101 7.29 -5.57 23.45
C VAL A 101 6.70 -5.01 24.73
N LEU A 102 6.62 -5.81 25.80
CA LEU A 102 6.06 -5.37 27.10
C LEU A 102 6.96 -4.37 27.83
N GLU A 103 8.27 -4.44 27.62
CA GLU A 103 9.25 -3.55 28.24
C GLU A 103 9.42 -2.24 27.47
N SER A 104 8.81 -2.13 26.30
CA SER A 104 8.88 -0.93 25.46
C SER A 104 8.22 0.27 26.13
N THR A 105 8.89 1.43 26.08
CA THR A 105 8.40 2.73 26.54
C THR A 105 7.32 3.32 25.61
N ALA A 106 7.14 2.73 24.43
CA ALA A 106 6.13 3.10 23.43
C ALA A 106 5.37 1.85 22.93
N PRO A 107 4.12 1.97 22.45
CA PRO A 107 3.37 0.82 21.93
C PRO A 107 3.99 0.27 20.64
N VAL A 108 4.38 -1.01 20.68
CA VAL A 108 4.90 -1.74 19.52
C VAL A 108 4.10 -3.02 19.34
N ASP A 109 3.62 -3.28 18.11
CA ASP A 109 3.06 -4.57 17.74
C ASP A 109 4.11 -5.36 16.95
N VAL A 110 4.16 -6.67 17.19
CA VAL A 110 5.00 -7.58 16.41
C VAL A 110 4.10 -8.60 15.73
N LEU A 111 4.19 -8.64 14.40
CA LEU A 111 3.48 -9.58 13.54
C LEU A 111 4.50 -10.53 12.92
N THR A 112 4.44 -11.79 13.27
CA THR A 112 5.34 -12.80 12.71
C THR A 112 4.92 -13.20 11.29
N ALA A 113 5.82 -13.84 10.53
CA ALA A 113 5.47 -14.42 9.23
C ALA A 113 4.28 -15.39 9.33
N GLU A 114 4.16 -16.10 10.46
CA GLU A 114 3.06 -17.02 10.73
C GLU A 114 1.74 -16.28 10.96
N ASP A 115 1.74 -15.17 11.71
CA ASP A 115 0.55 -14.32 11.89
C ASP A 115 0.07 -13.76 10.55
N ILE A 116 1.01 -13.28 9.72
CA ILE A 116 0.72 -12.76 8.39
C ILE A 116 0.13 -13.85 7.48
N ARG A 117 0.68 -15.05 7.53
CA ARG A 117 0.18 -16.20 6.78
C ARG A 117 -1.23 -16.61 7.24
N LYS A 118 -1.45 -16.71 8.56
CA LYS A 118 -2.76 -17.02 9.17
C LYS A 118 -3.79 -15.90 9.03
N ALA A 119 -3.38 -14.69 8.63
CA ALA A 119 -4.35 -13.64 8.28
C ALA A 119 -5.24 -14.00 7.09
N GLY A 120 -4.94 -15.09 6.40
CA GLY A 120 -5.71 -15.59 5.25
C GLY A 120 -5.50 -14.75 3.98
N VAL A 121 -4.46 -13.93 3.94
CA VAL A 121 -4.14 -13.10 2.78
C VAL A 121 -3.28 -13.91 1.81
N VAL A 122 -3.93 -14.72 1.01
CA VAL A 122 -3.30 -15.65 0.04
C VAL A 122 -3.01 -15.02 -1.32
N ASN A 123 -3.28 -13.73 -1.47
CA ASN A 123 -3.08 -13.00 -2.71
C ASN A 123 -1.78 -12.15 -2.73
N GLY A 124 -0.88 -12.36 -1.76
CA GLY A 124 0.39 -11.66 -1.70
C GLY A 124 0.30 -10.14 -1.45
N GLU A 125 -0.80 -9.65 -0.86
CA GLU A 125 -0.97 -8.23 -0.56
C GLU A 125 -0.65 -7.92 0.91
N LEU A 126 0.54 -7.40 1.17
CA LEU A 126 0.99 -7.07 2.52
C LEU A 126 0.06 -6.09 3.24
N GLY A 127 -0.37 -5.03 2.57
CA GLY A 127 -1.28 -4.05 3.17
C GLY A 127 -2.61 -4.66 3.63
N SER A 128 -3.13 -5.67 2.91
CA SER A 128 -4.33 -6.40 3.33
C SER A 128 -4.10 -7.26 4.58
N ALA A 129 -2.90 -7.86 4.71
CA ALA A 129 -2.53 -8.59 5.93
C ALA A 129 -2.42 -7.64 7.13
N LEU A 130 -1.78 -6.49 6.96
CA LEU A 130 -1.70 -5.47 8.01
C LEU A 130 -3.09 -4.97 8.41
N GLN A 131 -3.98 -4.72 7.43
CA GLN A 131 -5.37 -4.36 7.75
C GLN A 131 -6.08 -5.45 8.54
N ALA A 132 -5.85 -6.70 8.26
CA ALA A 132 -6.47 -7.80 8.97
C ALA A 132 -5.98 -7.92 10.44
N LEU A 133 -4.72 -7.62 10.70
CA LEU A 133 -4.05 -7.87 11.99
C LEU A 133 -3.98 -6.63 12.90
N LEU A 134 -3.88 -5.43 12.33
CA LEU A 134 -3.71 -4.19 13.08
C LEU A 134 -5.02 -3.41 13.17
N PRO A 135 -5.51 -3.10 14.37
CA PRO A 135 -6.82 -2.46 14.53
C PRO A 135 -6.86 -1.00 14.03
N SER A 136 -5.72 -0.31 14.01
CA SER A 136 -5.62 1.08 13.58
C SER A 136 -5.10 1.27 12.14
N PHE A 137 -4.89 0.17 11.41
CA PHE A 137 -4.41 0.20 10.02
C PHE A 137 -5.58 0.05 9.05
N ASN A 138 -5.69 0.95 8.05
CA ASN A 138 -6.73 0.94 7.04
C ASN A 138 -6.12 0.91 5.64
N PHE A 139 -6.59 -0.02 4.80
CA PHE A 139 -6.09 -0.25 3.44
C PHE A 139 -7.24 -0.58 2.50
N PRO A 140 -8.15 0.39 2.23
CA PRO A 140 -9.37 0.13 1.47
C PRO A 140 -9.08 -0.25 0.02
N ARG A 141 -9.97 -1.03 -0.58
CA ARG A 141 -9.95 -1.38 -2.00
C ARG A 141 -10.68 -0.31 -2.79
N GLN A 142 -9.92 0.63 -3.35
CA GLN A 142 -10.47 1.71 -4.15
C GLN A 142 -10.71 1.24 -5.59
N SER A 143 -11.63 1.88 -6.31
CA SER A 143 -12.00 1.58 -7.70
C SER A 143 -12.46 2.85 -8.38
N ASN A 144 -12.19 3.00 -9.67
CA ASN A 144 -12.42 4.24 -10.43
C ASN A 144 -11.75 5.45 -9.75
N SER A 145 -10.52 5.27 -9.29
CA SER A 145 -9.78 6.22 -8.45
C SER A 145 -8.41 6.57 -9.04
N GLY A 146 -8.27 6.52 -10.34
CA GLY A 146 -7.05 6.94 -11.01
C GLY A 146 -5.82 6.23 -10.46
N GLY A 147 -4.91 6.99 -9.82
CA GLY A 147 -3.67 6.45 -9.25
C GLY A 147 -3.87 5.37 -8.19
N ALA A 148 -4.91 5.51 -7.35
CA ALA A 148 -5.17 4.55 -6.28
C ALA A 148 -5.67 3.17 -6.76
N ASP A 149 -6.10 3.04 -8.01
CA ASP A 149 -6.35 1.74 -8.65
C ASP A 149 -5.05 0.94 -8.88
N HIS A 150 -3.93 1.63 -8.94
CA HIS A 150 -2.60 1.07 -9.25
C HIS A 150 -1.71 0.96 -8.02
N VAL A 151 -1.65 2.02 -7.20
CA VAL A 151 -0.89 2.09 -5.94
C VAL A 151 -1.84 2.44 -4.80
N ARG A 152 -2.14 1.46 -3.95
CA ARG A 152 -3.09 1.62 -2.85
C ARG A 152 -2.46 2.36 -1.68
N ALA A 153 -3.22 3.30 -1.12
CA ALA A 153 -2.84 4.08 0.04
C ALA A 153 -3.21 3.38 1.35
N ALA A 154 -2.32 3.42 2.35
CA ALA A 154 -2.53 2.88 3.68
C ALA A 154 -2.59 4.00 4.72
N GLN A 155 -3.48 3.89 5.69
CA GLN A 155 -3.58 4.81 6.81
C GLN A 155 -3.24 4.10 8.13
N LEU A 156 -2.55 4.78 9.03
CA LEU A 156 -2.37 4.37 10.41
C LEU A 156 -3.02 5.42 11.33
N ARG A 157 -3.85 4.97 12.28
CA ARG A 157 -4.57 5.88 13.21
C ARG A 157 -5.45 6.94 12.52
N GLY A 158 -5.89 6.68 11.27
CA GLY A 158 -6.68 7.61 10.48
C GLY A 158 -5.88 8.80 9.92
N LEU A 159 -4.56 8.77 10.02
CA LEU A 159 -3.67 9.81 9.45
C LEU A 159 -3.36 9.52 7.98
N SER A 160 -2.79 10.49 7.27
CA SER A 160 -2.46 10.35 5.86
C SER A 160 -1.40 9.29 5.62
N PRO A 161 -1.44 8.62 4.46
CA PRO A 161 -0.50 7.55 4.12
C PRO A 161 0.97 7.96 4.14
N ASP A 162 1.28 9.19 3.83
CA ASP A 162 2.62 9.77 3.83
C ASP A 162 3.08 10.29 5.23
N GLN A 163 2.25 10.12 6.26
CA GLN A 163 2.56 10.39 7.67
C GLN A 163 2.97 9.12 8.44
N VAL A 164 3.20 8.01 7.73
CA VAL A 164 3.66 6.73 8.26
C VAL A 164 5.01 6.39 7.63
N LEU A 165 6.04 6.26 8.45
CA LEU A 165 7.35 5.85 7.95
C LEU A 165 7.40 4.33 7.80
N VAL A 166 7.86 3.86 6.63
CA VAL A 166 8.10 2.44 6.39
C VAL A 166 9.61 2.19 6.29
N LEU A 167 10.07 1.15 6.96
CA LEU A 167 11.45 0.70 6.97
C LEU A 167 11.53 -0.77 6.51
N VAL A 168 12.65 -1.14 5.92
CA VAL A 168 13.03 -2.53 5.66
C VAL A 168 14.37 -2.78 6.35
N ASN A 169 14.41 -3.75 7.27
CA ASN A 169 15.59 -4.01 8.13
C ASN A 169 16.13 -2.72 8.80
N GLY A 170 15.21 -1.82 9.22
CA GLY A 170 15.58 -0.54 9.85
C GLY A 170 16.05 0.56 8.90
N LYS A 171 16.14 0.33 7.59
CA LYS A 171 16.50 1.34 6.58
C LYS A 171 15.26 1.88 5.88
N ARG A 172 15.27 3.20 5.58
CA ARG A 172 14.11 3.93 5.04
C ARG A 172 13.68 3.38 3.68
N ARG A 173 12.41 3.04 3.55
CA ARG A 173 11.79 2.71 2.27
C ARG A 173 11.40 3.99 1.53
N HIS A 174 11.68 4.08 0.24
CA HIS A 174 11.23 5.16 -0.63
C HIS A 174 9.72 5.11 -0.88
N THR A 175 9.13 6.23 -1.28
CA THR A 175 7.72 6.33 -1.67
C THR A 175 7.52 5.97 -3.13
N SER A 176 6.27 5.76 -3.53
CA SER A 176 5.87 5.67 -4.94
C SER A 176 6.08 7.02 -5.64
N ALA A 177 6.35 7.01 -6.94
CA ALA A 177 6.40 8.19 -7.78
C ALA A 177 5.00 8.76 -8.09
N LEU A 178 3.95 7.96 -7.90
CA LEU A 178 2.58 8.30 -8.24
C LEU A 178 1.88 9.02 -7.09
N VAL A 179 1.23 10.16 -7.39
CA VAL A 179 0.38 10.92 -6.46
C VAL A 179 -1.06 10.46 -6.62
N ASN A 180 -1.75 10.26 -5.51
CA ASN A 180 -3.19 10.03 -5.52
C ASN A 180 -3.93 11.36 -5.70
N THR A 181 -4.66 11.52 -6.78
CA THR A 181 -5.30 12.80 -7.15
C THR A 181 -6.81 12.84 -6.99
N ASP A 182 -7.46 11.69 -6.90
CA ASP A 182 -8.92 11.62 -6.77
C ASP A 182 -9.40 11.83 -5.34
N SER A 183 -10.66 12.24 -5.18
CA SER A 183 -11.37 12.45 -3.90
C SER A 183 -11.58 11.16 -3.11
N LYS A 184 -10.48 10.48 -2.79
CA LYS A 184 -10.41 9.19 -2.10
C LYS A 184 -9.47 9.28 -0.90
N ILE A 185 -9.40 8.19 -0.11
CA ILE A 185 -8.42 8.10 0.96
C ILE A 185 -7.02 8.27 0.38
N GLY A 186 -6.28 9.18 0.98
CA GLY A 186 -4.93 9.52 0.56
C GLY A 186 -4.87 10.49 -0.63
N LYS A 187 -5.94 11.24 -0.95
CA LYS A 187 -5.88 12.32 -1.94
C LYS A 187 -4.74 13.26 -1.62
N GLY A 188 -3.95 13.60 -2.62
CA GLY A 188 -2.77 14.44 -2.48
C GLY A 188 -1.55 13.77 -1.86
N THR A 189 -1.54 12.46 -1.58
CA THR A 189 -0.42 11.78 -0.93
C THR A 189 0.42 10.94 -1.89
N THR A 190 1.67 10.70 -1.50
CA THR A 190 2.62 9.81 -2.16
C THR A 190 2.95 8.64 -1.24
N PRO A 191 2.13 7.59 -1.20
CA PRO A 191 2.30 6.49 -0.26
C PRO A 191 3.51 5.62 -0.61
N VAL A 192 4.04 4.91 0.38
CA VAL A 192 4.86 3.72 0.14
C VAL A 192 3.99 2.63 -0.46
N ASP A 193 4.47 1.97 -1.50
CA ASP A 193 3.76 0.84 -2.10
C ASP A 193 3.99 -0.45 -1.30
N PHE A 194 3.05 -0.79 -0.43
CA PHE A 194 3.11 -2.02 0.37
C PHE A 194 3.08 -3.29 -0.50
N ASN A 195 2.50 -3.23 -1.69
CA ASN A 195 2.44 -4.39 -2.59
C ASN A 195 3.76 -4.62 -3.34
N ALA A 196 4.71 -3.67 -3.26
CA ALA A 196 6.06 -3.84 -3.77
C ALA A 196 7.01 -4.51 -2.75
N ILE A 197 6.55 -4.77 -1.53
CA ILE A 197 7.31 -5.50 -0.51
C ILE A 197 6.88 -6.97 -0.55
N PRO A 198 7.77 -7.91 -0.91
CA PRO A 198 7.43 -9.32 -1.01
C PRO A 198 7.03 -9.92 0.34
N ILE A 199 5.86 -10.56 0.40
CA ILE A 199 5.34 -11.14 1.64
C ILE A 199 6.15 -12.37 2.08
N SER A 200 6.72 -13.12 1.13
CA SER A 200 7.58 -14.27 1.41
C SER A 200 8.95 -13.89 2.00
N ALA A 201 9.34 -12.61 1.84
CA ALA A 201 10.58 -12.08 2.40
C ALA A 201 10.50 -11.80 3.90
N ILE A 202 9.30 -11.79 4.47
CA ILE A 202 9.07 -11.26 5.81
C ILE A 202 9.35 -12.33 6.86
N LYS A 203 10.23 -12.01 7.83
CA LYS A 203 10.40 -12.72 9.09
C LYS A 203 9.37 -12.24 10.13
N ARG A 204 9.26 -10.93 10.29
CA ARG A 204 8.27 -10.25 11.14
C ARG A 204 8.13 -8.79 10.72
N ILE A 205 7.06 -8.16 11.17
CA ILE A 205 6.86 -6.72 11.06
C ILE A 205 6.71 -6.16 12.47
N GLU A 206 7.44 -5.08 12.74
CA GLU A 206 7.32 -4.32 13.98
C GLU A 206 6.62 -2.99 13.66
N VAL A 207 5.51 -2.72 14.36
CA VAL A 207 4.72 -1.51 14.16
C VAL A 207 4.78 -0.66 15.43
N LEU A 208 5.60 0.37 15.39
CA LEU A 208 5.67 1.37 16.44
C LEU A 208 4.52 2.36 16.26
N ARG A 209 3.58 2.35 17.17
CA ARG A 209 2.41 3.23 17.17
C ARG A 209 2.65 4.47 18.05
N ASP A 210 3.70 5.25 17.70
CA ASP A 210 4.03 6.51 18.36
C ASP A 210 4.87 7.38 17.41
N GLY A 211 4.86 8.71 17.64
CA GLY A 211 5.75 9.60 16.91
C GLY A 211 7.21 9.26 17.17
N ALA A 212 8.00 9.17 16.10
CA ALA A 212 9.37 8.68 16.15
C ALA A 212 10.35 9.47 15.28
N GLY A 213 10.01 10.73 14.94
CA GLY A 213 10.85 11.60 14.14
C GLY A 213 12.25 11.82 14.73
N ALA A 214 12.38 11.87 16.06
CA ALA A 214 13.67 11.98 16.72
C ALA A 214 14.59 10.77 16.54
N GLN A 215 14.03 9.60 16.24
CA GLN A 215 14.81 8.36 16.06
C GLN A 215 15.05 8.04 14.57
N TYR A 216 14.04 8.32 13.70
CA TYR A 216 14.02 7.87 12.30
C TYR A 216 13.91 9.00 11.28
N GLY A 217 13.75 10.26 11.74
CA GLY A 217 13.59 11.43 10.88
C GLY A 217 12.16 11.70 10.44
N SER A 218 12.01 12.47 9.37
CA SER A 218 10.71 12.90 8.83
C SER A 218 9.77 11.73 8.55
N ASP A 219 8.47 12.04 8.47
CA ASP A 219 7.37 11.14 8.09
C ASP A 219 6.89 10.19 9.20
N ALA A 220 7.66 9.99 10.27
CA ALA A 220 7.30 9.17 11.43
C ALA A 220 6.33 9.90 12.38
N VAL A 221 5.21 10.40 11.85
CA VAL A 221 4.19 11.16 12.58
C VAL A 221 3.16 10.23 13.23
N ALA A 222 2.52 9.35 12.45
CA ALA A 222 1.55 8.37 12.95
C ALA A 222 2.22 7.18 13.63
N GLY A 223 3.41 6.83 13.15
CA GLY A 223 4.19 5.70 13.60
C GLY A 223 5.21 5.22 12.58
N VAL A 224 5.80 4.08 12.86
CA VAL A 224 6.81 3.42 12.01
C VAL A 224 6.41 1.97 11.78
N ILE A 225 6.46 1.52 10.53
CA ILE A 225 6.28 0.12 10.14
C ILE A 225 7.64 -0.40 9.66
N ASN A 226 8.26 -1.28 10.42
CA ASN A 226 9.56 -1.85 10.10
C ASN A 226 9.41 -3.33 9.69
N VAL A 227 9.68 -3.60 8.44
CA VAL A 227 9.65 -4.95 7.85
C VAL A 227 11.02 -5.58 8.05
N ILE A 228 11.09 -6.62 8.87
CA ILE A 228 12.30 -7.41 9.09
C ILE A 228 12.28 -8.59 8.14
N LEU A 229 13.31 -8.66 7.29
CA LEU A 229 13.43 -9.71 6.30
C LEU A 229 13.88 -11.03 6.91
N ASP A 230 13.51 -12.13 6.25
CA ASP A 230 13.88 -13.50 6.62
C ASP A 230 15.41 -13.68 6.49
N ASP A 231 16.04 -14.10 7.57
CA ASP A 231 17.48 -14.32 7.73
C ASP A 231 17.82 -15.75 8.16
N ASP A 232 16.83 -16.66 8.17
CA ASP A 232 17.02 -18.05 8.53
C ASP A 232 17.54 -18.85 7.31
N PRO A 233 18.83 -19.22 7.26
CA PRO A 233 19.41 -19.90 6.10
C PRO A 233 18.81 -21.29 5.86
N ASP A 234 18.34 -21.94 6.92
CA ASP A 234 17.95 -23.34 6.89
C ASP A 234 16.45 -23.53 6.54
N ALA A 235 15.66 -22.44 6.43
CA ALA A 235 14.22 -22.49 6.16
C ALA A 235 13.88 -22.17 4.70
N GLY A 236 13.84 -23.18 3.84
CA GLY A 236 13.30 -23.07 2.47
C GLY A 236 11.79 -23.27 2.43
N ALA A 237 11.10 -22.66 1.44
CA ALA A 237 9.68 -22.88 1.23
C ALA A 237 9.25 -22.63 -0.21
N ILE A 238 8.28 -23.43 -0.67
CA ILE A 238 7.52 -23.21 -1.89
C ILE A 238 6.05 -23.16 -1.50
N GLU A 239 5.33 -22.14 -1.96
CA GLU A 239 3.90 -21.99 -1.71
C GLU A 239 3.16 -21.66 -3.00
N ALA A 240 2.00 -22.28 -3.19
CA ALA A 240 1.09 -21.97 -4.27
C ALA A 240 -0.33 -21.85 -3.73
N SER A 241 -1.05 -20.81 -4.15
CA SER A 241 -2.44 -20.63 -3.82
C SER A 241 -3.28 -20.22 -5.03
N PHE A 242 -4.55 -20.58 -4.97
CA PHE A 242 -5.56 -20.19 -5.93
C PHE A 242 -6.86 -19.86 -5.23
N GLY A 243 -7.52 -18.79 -5.64
CA GLY A 243 -8.81 -18.40 -5.09
C GLY A 243 -9.63 -17.58 -6.07
N ALA A 244 -10.89 -17.34 -5.72
CA ALA A 244 -11.82 -16.54 -6.49
C ALA A 244 -12.91 -15.97 -5.58
N ASN A 245 -13.50 -14.84 -5.97
CA ASN A 245 -14.76 -14.39 -5.37
C ASN A 245 -15.91 -15.24 -5.92
N HIS A 246 -16.79 -15.69 -5.02
CA HIS A 246 -18.06 -16.31 -5.35
C HIS A 246 -19.12 -15.71 -4.44
N THR A 247 -20.05 -14.95 -5.02
CA THR A 247 -20.88 -14.02 -4.28
C THR A 247 -22.19 -13.70 -5.00
N ASP A 248 -23.25 -13.38 -4.25
CA ASP A 248 -24.51 -12.85 -4.79
C ASP A 248 -24.42 -11.32 -4.94
N VAL A 249 -24.40 -10.87 -6.19
CA VAL A 249 -24.36 -9.43 -6.51
C VAL A 249 -25.76 -8.86 -6.53
N ALA A 250 -26.23 -8.45 -5.37
CA ALA A 250 -27.59 -7.97 -5.14
C ALA A 250 -28.06 -6.85 -6.10
N PRO A 251 -27.22 -5.87 -6.57
CA PRO A 251 -27.66 -4.87 -7.55
C PRO A 251 -28.13 -5.43 -8.89
N ILE A 252 -27.70 -6.63 -9.26
CA ILE A 252 -28.04 -7.28 -10.53
C ILE A 252 -28.75 -8.62 -10.33
N HIS A 253 -29.04 -9.00 -9.07
CA HIS A 253 -29.73 -10.23 -8.68
C HIS A 253 -29.11 -11.49 -9.31
N ARG A 254 -27.79 -11.62 -9.19
CA ARG A 254 -27.05 -12.71 -9.82
C ARG A 254 -25.82 -13.13 -9.03
N GLU A 255 -25.63 -14.45 -8.86
CA GLU A 255 -24.37 -15.02 -8.42
C GLU A 255 -23.30 -14.86 -9.49
N ILE A 256 -22.09 -14.46 -9.06
CA ILE A 256 -20.93 -14.27 -9.92
C ILE A 256 -19.71 -14.97 -9.30
N THR A 257 -18.91 -15.58 -10.17
CA THR A 257 -17.57 -16.04 -9.83
C THR A 257 -16.56 -15.28 -10.68
N ASP A 258 -15.76 -14.41 -10.04
CA ASP A 258 -14.76 -13.58 -10.70
C ASP A 258 -13.56 -13.32 -9.77
N GLY A 259 -12.63 -12.45 -10.16
CA GLY A 259 -11.48 -12.10 -9.33
C GLY A 259 -10.52 -13.26 -9.09
N GLN A 260 -10.47 -14.24 -10.01
CA GLN A 260 -9.55 -15.37 -9.90
C GLN A 260 -8.13 -14.87 -9.66
N THR A 261 -7.54 -15.35 -8.58
CA THR A 261 -6.18 -14.98 -8.18
C THR A 261 -5.34 -16.23 -8.03
N SER A 262 -4.21 -16.26 -8.69
CA SER A 262 -3.16 -17.24 -8.47
C SER A 262 -1.92 -16.56 -7.91
N PHE A 263 -1.35 -17.17 -6.88
CA PHE A 263 -0.12 -16.71 -6.25
C PHE A 263 0.84 -17.88 -6.12
N PHE A 264 2.10 -17.63 -6.39
CA PHE A 264 3.19 -18.57 -6.22
C PHE A 264 4.35 -17.85 -5.55
N SER A 265 4.98 -18.49 -4.57
CA SER A 265 6.24 -18.02 -4.00
C SER A 265 7.20 -19.19 -3.80
N ALA A 266 8.49 -18.87 -3.92
CA ALA A 266 9.56 -19.77 -3.58
C ALA A 266 10.68 -18.99 -2.89
N LYS A 267 11.22 -19.55 -1.81
CA LYS A 267 12.39 -19.01 -1.11
C LYS A 267 13.35 -20.10 -0.73
N VAL A 268 14.64 -19.76 -0.79
CA VAL A 268 15.73 -20.66 -0.44
C VAL A 268 16.84 -19.85 0.23
N GLY A 269 17.55 -20.47 1.11
CA GLY A 269 18.74 -19.93 1.76
C GLY A 269 19.82 -20.98 1.92
N ASP A 270 21.00 -20.51 2.30
CA ASP A 270 22.11 -21.37 2.70
C ASP A 270 23.08 -20.54 3.58
N ARG A 271 23.97 -21.23 4.26
CA ARG A 271 24.99 -20.65 5.11
C ARG A 271 26.20 -20.20 4.30
N ILE A 272 26.82 -19.11 4.70
CA ILE A 272 28.09 -18.63 4.18
C ILE A 272 29.13 -18.70 5.32
N GLY A 273 29.97 -19.73 5.32
CA GLY A 273 30.86 -20.00 6.44
C GLY A 273 30.13 -20.49 7.68
N GLU A 274 30.60 -20.12 8.88
CA GLU A 274 29.99 -20.58 10.14
C GLU A 274 28.77 -19.70 10.56
N ASP A 275 28.88 -18.38 10.40
CA ASP A 275 27.92 -17.41 10.92
C ASP A 275 27.26 -16.54 9.82
N GLY A 276 27.65 -16.69 8.56
CA GLY A 276 27.07 -15.96 7.45
C GLY A 276 25.88 -16.67 6.83
N PHE A 277 25.06 -15.94 6.11
CA PHE A 277 23.91 -16.47 5.38
C PHE A 277 23.66 -15.71 4.08
N PHE A 278 22.96 -16.38 3.16
CA PHE A 278 22.19 -15.70 2.13
C PHE A 278 20.80 -16.31 2.06
N LYS A 279 19.84 -15.49 1.68
CA LYS A 279 18.46 -15.90 1.42
C LYS A 279 17.91 -15.13 0.23
N LEU A 280 17.16 -15.79 -0.61
CA LEU A 280 16.54 -15.19 -1.78
C LEU A 280 15.14 -15.79 -2.01
N GLY A 281 14.29 -15.05 -2.67
CA GLY A 281 12.97 -15.53 -3.04
C GLY A 281 12.36 -14.78 -4.20
N VAL A 282 11.33 -15.41 -4.75
CA VAL A 282 10.54 -14.90 -5.87
C VAL A 282 9.07 -15.13 -5.61
N GLU A 283 8.23 -14.19 -6.06
CA GLU A 283 6.77 -14.30 -6.04
C GLU A 283 6.19 -13.94 -7.38
N LEU A 284 5.17 -14.67 -7.79
CA LEU A 284 4.38 -14.42 -8.99
C LEU A 284 2.93 -14.33 -8.60
N LYS A 285 2.25 -13.26 -9.01
CA LYS A 285 0.81 -13.08 -8.81
C LYS A 285 0.12 -12.76 -10.13
N ASN A 286 -1.04 -13.34 -10.32
CA ASN A 286 -1.97 -12.93 -11.36
C ASN A 286 -3.37 -12.86 -10.77
N ARG A 287 -3.98 -11.68 -10.82
CA ARG A 287 -5.34 -11.43 -10.36
C ARG A 287 -6.19 -10.92 -11.52
N GLU A 288 -7.31 -11.56 -11.77
CA GLU A 288 -8.35 -11.07 -12.65
C GLU A 288 -9.22 -10.02 -11.95
N GLY A 289 -9.87 -9.17 -12.75
CA GLY A 289 -10.72 -8.12 -12.19
C GLY A 289 -12.06 -8.64 -11.67
N THR A 290 -12.66 -7.86 -10.77
CA THR A 290 -14.04 -8.07 -10.28
C THR A 290 -14.96 -6.99 -10.85
N ASN A 291 -16.28 -7.25 -10.84
CA ASN A 291 -17.25 -6.22 -11.19
C ASN A 291 -18.54 -6.33 -10.37
N ARG A 292 -18.83 -5.27 -9.60
CA ARG A 292 -20.04 -5.12 -8.76
C ARG A 292 -20.91 -3.95 -9.20
N ALA A 293 -20.65 -3.39 -10.40
CA ALA A 293 -21.47 -2.33 -10.96
C ALA A 293 -22.92 -2.78 -11.13
N GLY A 294 -23.83 -1.85 -10.94
CA GLY A 294 -25.26 -2.02 -11.17
C GLY A 294 -25.65 -1.85 -12.64
N PHE A 295 -26.96 -1.77 -12.87
CA PHE A 295 -27.50 -1.45 -14.17
C PHE A 295 -27.58 0.06 -14.37
N ASP A 296 -27.19 0.50 -15.57
CA ASP A 296 -27.21 1.90 -15.98
C ASP A 296 -28.65 2.40 -16.13
N GLN A 297 -28.97 3.49 -15.47
CA GLN A 297 -30.29 4.13 -15.54
C GLN A 297 -30.32 5.25 -16.58
N ILE A 298 -29.23 5.52 -17.25
CA ILE A 298 -28.98 6.63 -18.18
C ILE A 298 -29.22 7.98 -17.54
N PRO A 299 -28.19 8.80 -17.35
CA PRO A 299 -28.33 10.10 -16.73
C PRO A 299 -29.26 11.01 -17.56
N PHE A 300 -30.11 11.78 -16.90
CA PHE A 300 -31.09 12.66 -17.57
C PHE A 300 -30.44 13.84 -18.31
N PHE A 301 -29.18 14.19 -17.96
CA PHE A 301 -28.40 15.24 -18.62
C PHE A 301 -27.64 14.73 -19.85
N GLU A 302 -27.53 13.41 -20.04
CA GLU A 302 -27.03 12.86 -21.30
C GLU A 302 -28.15 12.94 -22.36
N ASP A 303 -27.79 13.21 -23.61
CA ASP A 303 -28.75 13.17 -24.69
C ASP A 303 -29.50 11.83 -24.73
N GLN A 304 -30.82 11.86 -24.50
CA GLN A 304 -31.64 10.64 -24.45
C GLN A 304 -32.02 10.20 -25.87
N THR A 305 -31.02 10.04 -26.69
CA THR A 305 -31.14 9.51 -28.05
C THR A 305 -31.48 8.02 -28.02
N PRO A 306 -32.02 7.46 -29.13
CA PRO A 306 -32.24 6.02 -29.20
C PRO A 306 -31.00 5.19 -28.92
N ASP A 307 -29.82 5.65 -29.33
CA ASP A 307 -28.56 4.93 -29.14
C ASP A 307 -28.08 4.94 -27.68
N ASN A 308 -28.19 6.08 -27.00
CA ASN A 308 -27.91 6.18 -25.55
C ASN A 308 -28.94 5.35 -24.76
N LEU A 309 -30.23 5.48 -25.05
CA LEU A 309 -31.30 4.71 -24.37
C LEU A 309 -31.17 3.20 -24.59
N ALA A 310 -30.59 2.75 -25.69
CA ALA A 310 -30.32 1.34 -25.93
C ALA A 310 -29.33 0.71 -24.92
N LEU A 311 -28.62 1.53 -24.14
CA LEU A 311 -27.71 1.10 -23.07
C LEU A 311 -28.39 1.04 -21.70
N ALA A 312 -29.61 1.52 -21.56
CA ALA A 312 -30.36 1.43 -20.31
C ALA A 312 -30.53 -0.03 -19.87
N GLY A 313 -30.39 -0.28 -18.58
CA GLY A 313 -30.46 -1.61 -18.01
C GLY A 313 -29.27 -2.53 -18.32
N LYS A 314 -28.19 -2.01 -18.92
CA LYS A 314 -26.92 -2.74 -19.12
C LYS A 314 -25.90 -2.35 -18.06
N ARG A 315 -24.85 -3.17 -17.91
CA ARG A 315 -23.72 -2.91 -17.03
C ARG A 315 -22.61 -2.24 -17.85
N ASN A 316 -22.65 -0.94 -17.95
CA ASN A 316 -21.69 -0.15 -18.74
C ASN A 316 -20.41 0.19 -17.93
N TYR A 317 -20.51 0.20 -16.61
CA TYR A 317 -19.43 0.51 -15.68
C TYR A 317 -18.79 -0.74 -15.07
N VAL A 318 -17.69 -0.54 -14.38
CA VAL A 318 -17.04 -1.55 -13.53
C VAL A 318 -16.81 -0.93 -12.16
N LEU A 319 -17.18 -1.65 -11.13
CA LEU A 319 -16.88 -1.36 -9.73
C LEU A 319 -16.22 -2.60 -9.12
N GLY A 320 -15.02 -2.48 -8.62
CA GLY A 320 -14.29 -3.59 -8.03
C GLY A 320 -12.80 -3.53 -8.32
N ASP A 321 -12.10 -4.61 -7.99
CA ASP A 321 -10.66 -4.69 -8.19
C ASP A 321 -10.28 -4.74 -9.67
N GLY A 322 -9.24 -4.01 -10.03
CA GLY A 322 -8.63 -4.11 -11.35
C GLY A 322 -7.80 -5.40 -11.50
N LYS A 323 -7.41 -5.70 -12.72
CA LYS A 323 -6.45 -6.78 -13.00
C LYS A 323 -5.06 -6.39 -12.52
N SER A 324 -4.29 -7.37 -12.03
CA SER A 324 -2.90 -7.19 -11.63
C SER A 324 -2.06 -8.40 -12.01
N LYS A 325 -0.85 -8.13 -12.50
CA LYS A 325 0.21 -9.14 -12.69
C LYS A 325 1.45 -8.62 -12.01
N ASP A 326 1.97 -9.38 -11.07
CA ASP A 326 3.09 -8.97 -10.26
C ASP A 326 4.21 -10.03 -10.31
N LEU A 327 5.43 -9.54 -10.40
CA LEU A 327 6.67 -10.27 -10.16
C LEU A 327 7.40 -9.58 -9.03
N ASN A 328 7.64 -10.28 -7.93
CA ASN A 328 8.51 -9.83 -6.84
C ASN A 328 9.75 -10.70 -6.78
N ALA A 329 10.88 -10.10 -6.43
CA ALA A 329 12.11 -10.81 -6.08
C ALA A 329 12.79 -10.11 -4.90
N TRP A 330 13.50 -10.87 -4.08
CA TRP A 330 14.19 -10.31 -2.93
C TRP A 330 15.45 -11.12 -2.57
N ILE A 331 16.35 -10.46 -1.87
CA ILE A 331 17.56 -11.05 -1.30
C ILE A 331 17.80 -10.48 0.09
N ASN A 332 18.34 -11.28 0.99
CA ASN A 332 18.91 -10.89 2.28
C ASN A 332 20.15 -11.72 2.57
N ALA A 333 21.28 -11.07 2.88
CA ALA A 333 22.54 -11.76 3.10
C ALA A 333 23.41 -11.05 4.12
N ALA A 334 24.17 -11.79 4.89
CA ALA A 334 25.22 -11.27 5.74
C ALA A 334 26.45 -12.19 5.69
N VAL A 335 27.63 -11.59 5.69
CA VAL A 335 28.91 -12.30 5.64
C VAL A 335 29.84 -11.75 6.72
N PRO A 336 30.19 -12.56 7.74
CA PRO A 336 31.10 -12.14 8.78
C PRO A 336 32.47 -11.75 8.21
N PHE A 337 33.06 -10.72 8.79
CA PHE A 337 34.47 -10.39 8.60
C PHE A 337 35.12 -10.01 9.94
N GLY A 338 36.24 -10.64 10.24
CA GLY A 338 36.83 -10.55 11.58
C GLY A 338 35.97 -11.23 12.65
N ALA A 339 36.18 -10.89 13.91
CA ALA A 339 35.55 -11.61 15.04
C ALA A 339 34.19 -11.02 15.48
N THR A 340 33.90 -9.79 15.10
CA THR A 340 32.77 -9.05 15.68
C THR A 340 32.00 -8.19 14.66
N SER A 341 32.27 -8.38 13.38
CA SER A 341 31.70 -7.53 12.32
C SER A 341 31.23 -8.37 11.15
N GLU A 342 30.26 -7.83 10.41
CA GLU A 342 29.71 -8.45 9.21
C GLU A 342 29.43 -7.41 8.13
N PHE A 343 29.60 -7.77 6.88
CA PHE A 343 28.98 -7.11 5.75
C PHE A 343 27.58 -7.69 5.56
N TYR A 344 26.62 -6.81 5.27
CA TYR A 344 25.27 -7.23 4.93
C TYR A 344 24.79 -6.55 3.65
N ALA A 345 23.89 -7.22 2.96
CA ALA A 345 23.17 -6.66 1.82
C ALA A 345 21.77 -7.23 1.74
N PHE A 346 20.81 -6.39 1.43
CA PHE A 346 19.45 -6.83 1.12
C PHE A 346 18.84 -5.98 0.03
N GLY A 347 17.81 -6.52 -0.61
CA GLY A 347 17.08 -5.79 -1.63
C GLY A 347 15.76 -6.43 -1.97
N THR A 348 14.86 -5.62 -2.53
CA THR A 348 13.56 -6.01 -3.06
C THR A 348 13.40 -5.44 -4.45
N PHE A 349 12.71 -6.18 -5.30
CA PHE A 349 12.33 -5.76 -6.65
C PHE A 349 10.88 -6.16 -6.91
N ASN A 350 10.09 -5.25 -7.47
CA ASN A 350 8.74 -5.49 -7.95
C ASN A 350 8.59 -4.97 -9.38
N GLN A 351 7.93 -5.76 -10.22
CA GLN A 351 7.34 -5.30 -11.47
C GLN A 351 5.87 -5.66 -11.46
N ARG A 352 5.01 -4.67 -11.66
CA ARG A 352 3.57 -4.84 -11.61
C ARG A 352 2.86 -4.14 -12.76
N ASP A 353 2.05 -4.91 -13.50
CA ASP A 353 1.14 -4.41 -14.51
C ASP A 353 -0.29 -4.45 -13.98
N THR A 354 -0.98 -3.32 -14.01
CA THR A 354 -2.34 -3.15 -13.49
C THR A 354 -3.29 -2.59 -14.52
N GLN A 355 -4.60 -2.81 -14.31
CA GLN A 355 -5.66 -2.21 -15.11
C GLN A 355 -6.72 -1.64 -14.19
N GLY A 356 -7.04 -0.35 -14.33
CA GLY A 356 -8.12 0.34 -13.66
C GLY A 356 -9.30 0.61 -14.58
N ALA A 357 -10.47 0.75 -14.01
CA ALA A 357 -11.68 1.14 -14.72
C ALA A 357 -11.86 2.66 -14.71
N ASN A 358 -12.59 3.18 -15.68
CA ASN A 358 -12.96 4.58 -15.77
C ASN A 358 -14.45 4.71 -16.14
N TYR A 359 -14.97 5.92 -16.08
CA TYR A 359 -16.35 6.21 -16.44
C TYR A 359 -16.64 5.89 -17.91
N PHE A 360 -17.86 5.48 -18.19
CA PHE A 360 -18.31 5.16 -19.52
C PHE A 360 -18.57 6.43 -20.35
N ARG A 361 -18.29 6.39 -21.66
CA ARG A 361 -18.60 7.43 -22.65
C ARG A 361 -19.72 6.93 -23.54
N TYR A 362 -20.85 7.65 -23.53
CA TYR A 362 -22.04 7.25 -24.26
C TYR A 362 -21.89 7.46 -25.78
N PRO A 363 -22.67 6.73 -26.61
CA PRO A 363 -22.57 6.77 -28.08
C PRO A 363 -22.69 8.18 -28.65
N ASP A 364 -23.62 8.98 -28.17
CA ASP A 364 -23.91 10.35 -28.62
C ASP A 364 -23.27 11.45 -27.78
N GLY A 365 -22.47 11.09 -26.78
CA GLY A 365 -21.74 12.06 -25.96
C GLY A 365 -20.65 12.78 -26.76
N VAL A 366 -20.36 14.03 -26.35
CA VAL A 366 -19.33 14.89 -26.99
C VAL A 366 -17.92 14.30 -26.96
N ALA A 367 -17.65 13.41 -26.06
CA ALA A 367 -16.38 12.70 -25.91
C ALA A 367 -16.24 11.48 -26.83
N ASN A 368 -17.21 11.19 -27.67
CA ASN A 368 -17.23 10.02 -28.56
C ASN A 368 -17.39 10.39 -30.04
N TRP A 369 -16.89 9.48 -30.88
CA TRP A 369 -17.17 9.43 -32.30
C TRP A 369 -17.76 8.06 -32.64
N LYS A 370 -19.02 8.00 -33.12
CA LYS A 370 -19.70 6.73 -33.49
C LYS A 370 -18.95 5.93 -34.54
N GLN A 371 -18.15 6.59 -35.36
CA GLN A 371 -17.29 5.95 -36.36
C GLN A 371 -16.21 5.08 -35.73
N VAL A 372 -15.78 5.43 -34.50
CA VAL A 372 -14.80 4.70 -33.71
C VAL A 372 -15.48 3.76 -32.72
N TYR A 373 -16.40 4.28 -31.93
CA TYR A 373 -17.14 3.54 -30.91
C TYR A 373 -18.65 3.67 -31.09
N PRO A 374 -19.27 2.85 -31.95
CA PRO A 374 -20.69 2.95 -32.27
C PRO A 374 -21.65 2.77 -31.07
N ARG A 375 -21.17 2.10 -30.02
CA ARG A 375 -21.96 1.80 -28.80
C ARG A 375 -21.40 2.51 -27.55
N GLY A 376 -20.62 3.59 -27.75
CA GLY A 376 -19.87 4.16 -26.65
C GLY A 376 -18.71 3.27 -26.22
N TYR A 377 -17.97 3.71 -25.19
CA TYR A 377 -16.77 3.01 -24.72
C TYR A 377 -16.46 3.35 -23.28
N ARG A 378 -15.65 2.51 -22.67
CA ARG A 378 -15.11 2.75 -21.34
C ARG A 378 -13.58 2.69 -21.42
N PRO A 379 -12.89 3.83 -21.24
CA PRO A 379 -11.43 3.84 -21.19
C PRO A 379 -10.92 2.95 -20.08
N VAL A 380 -9.78 2.31 -20.31
CA VAL A 380 -9.10 1.49 -19.32
C VAL A 380 -7.73 2.07 -19.07
N SER A 381 -7.46 2.45 -17.81
CA SER A 381 -6.13 2.85 -17.37
C SER A 381 -5.25 1.62 -17.20
N LEU A 382 -4.00 1.76 -17.61
CA LEU A 382 -2.94 0.77 -17.48
C LEU A 382 -1.81 1.41 -16.70
N GLY A 383 -1.41 0.78 -15.60
CA GLY A 383 -0.23 1.15 -14.82
C GLY A 383 0.87 0.12 -14.99
N GLU A 384 2.04 0.55 -15.44
CA GLU A 384 3.26 -0.25 -15.43
C GLU A 384 4.14 0.31 -14.30
N ASN A 385 4.28 -0.42 -13.20
CA ASN A 385 5.04 -0.01 -12.01
C ASN A 385 6.28 -0.87 -11.86
N ARG A 386 7.43 -0.25 -11.66
CA ARG A 386 8.66 -0.91 -11.22
C ARG A 386 9.14 -0.27 -9.94
N ASP A 387 9.57 -1.09 -9.02
CA ASP A 387 10.00 -0.65 -7.71
C ASP A 387 11.19 -1.47 -7.25
N ALA A 388 12.23 -0.83 -6.75
CA ALA A 388 13.45 -1.50 -6.31
C ALA A 388 14.04 -0.80 -5.10
N GLN A 389 14.55 -1.59 -4.16
CA GLN A 389 15.42 -1.11 -3.09
C GLN A 389 16.63 -2.02 -2.99
N ALA A 390 17.81 -1.43 -2.82
CA ALA A 390 19.05 -2.14 -2.58
C ALA A 390 19.82 -1.45 -1.46
N VAL A 391 20.20 -2.22 -0.46
CA VAL A 391 20.97 -1.75 0.70
C VAL A 391 22.21 -2.60 0.86
N ALA A 392 23.33 -1.96 1.11
CA ALA A 392 24.58 -2.62 1.50
C ALA A 392 25.21 -1.88 2.67
N GLY A 393 25.80 -2.62 3.60
CA GLY A 393 26.41 -2.01 4.78
C GLY A 393 27.38 -2.94 5.50
N ALA A 394 27.97 -2.37 6.53
CA ALA A 394 28.83 -3.09 7.47
C ALA A 394 28.42 -2.71 8.89
N ARG A 395 28.25 -3.69 9.73
CA ARG A 395 27.93 -3.50 11.15
C ARG A 395 28.79 -4.40 12.04
N GLY A 396 28.98 -3.95 13.28
CA GLY A 396 29.79 -4.72 14.22
C GLY A 396 30.17 -3.94 15.47
N GLN A 397 31.29 -4.37 16.09
CA GLN A 397 31.82 -3.76 17.31
C GLN A 397 33.18 -3.12 17.03
N TRP A 398 33.36 -1.90 17.52
CA TRP A 398 34.63 -1.20 17.53
C TRP A 398 34.95 -0.78 18.99
N GLY A 399 35.69 -1.62 19.69
CA GLY A 399 35.88 -1.47 21.13
C GLY A 399 34.51 -1.60 21.89
N ALA A 400 34.15 -0.56 22.61
CA ALA A 400 32.88 -0.51 23.35
C ALA A 400 31.71 0.06 22.52
N TRP A 401 31.91 0.39 21.25
CA TRP A 401 30.90 0.95 20.37
C TRP A 401 30.41 -0.09 19.36
N ALA A 402 29.13 -0.27 19.27
CA ALA A 402 28.53 -0.90 18.11
C ALA A 402 28.37 0.14 16.99
N TYR A 403 28.61 -0.26 15.75
CA TYR A 403 28.47 0.57 14.59
C TYR A 403 27.63 -0.10 13.50
N ASP A 404 26.92 0.71 12.71
CA ASP A 404 26.24 0.32 11.46
C ASP A 404 26.44 1.44 10.43
N ALA A 405 27.14 1.14 9.35
CA ALA A 405 27.35 2.04 8.22
C ALA A 405 26.71 1.44 6.97
N SER A 406 25.85 2.21 6.28
CA SER A 406 25.12 1.68 5.13
C SER A 406 24.90 2.71 4.04
N LEU A 407 24.71 2.19 2.83
CA LEU A 407 24.21 2.89 1.66
C LEU A 407 22.92 2.20 1.20
N ASP A 408 21.86 2.97 1.03
CA ASP A 408 20.54 2.54 0.58
C ASP A 408 20.18 3.31 -0.70
N TYR A 409 19.72 2.59 -1.72
CA TYR A 409 19.18 3.14 -2.94
C TYR A 409 17.77 2.59 -3.18
N GLY A 410 16.80 3.47 -3.30
CA GLY A 410 15.43 3.19 -3.64
C GLY A 410 15.01 3.87 -4.95
N HIS A 411 14.27 3.16 -5.78
CA HIS A 411 13.77 3.63 -7.07
C HIS A 411 12.36 3.13 -7.30
N ASN A 412 11.46 4.04 -7.72
CA ASN A 412 10.14 3.69 -8.23
C ASN A 412 9.91 4.41 -9.55
N ASP A 413 9.56 3.67 -10.60
CA ASP A 413 9.05 4.23 -11.84
C ASP A 413 7.62 3.74 -12.14
N PHE A 414 6.80 4.64 -12.64
CA PHE A 414 5.41 4.39 -13.00
C PHE A 414 5.09 5.00 -14.37
N THR A 415 4.66 4.17 -15.31
CA THR A 415 4.16 4.61 -16.60
C THR A 415 2.64 4.50 -16.65
N TYR A 416 1.97 5.62 -16.93
CA TYR A 416 0.53 5.66 -17.12
C TYR A 416 0.15 5.56 -18.60
N ARG A 417 -0.70 4.59 -18.93
CA ARG A 417 -1.21 4.39 -20.29
C ARG A 417 -2.72 4.25 -20.28
N LEU A 418 -3.31 4.50 -21.44
CA LEU A 418 -4.74 4.27 -21.70
C LEU A 418 -4.91 3.34 -22.89
N LYS A 419 -5.94 2.50 -22.82
CA LYS A 419 -6.48 1.77 -23.97
C LYS A 419 -7.99 1.96 -24.02
N ASP A 420 -8.57 1.67 -25.18
CA ASP A 420 -9.99 1.89 -25.43
C ASP A 420 -10.40 3.33 -25.09
N SER A 421 -9.55 4.30 -25.40
CA SER A 421 -9.74 5.73 -25.18
C SER A 421 -9.83 6.48 -26.51
N LEU A 422 -9.96 7.79 -26.47
CA LEU A 422 -10.12 8.66 -27.62
C LEU A 422 -9.76 10.10 -27.25
N ASN A 423 -9.03 10.81 -28.10
CA ASN A 423 -8.98 12.26 -28.07
C ASN A 423 -10.02 12.79 -29.05
N ALA A 424 -11.18 13.21 -28.54
CA ALA A 424 -12.32 13.56 -29.36
C ALA A 424 -12.05 14.77 -30.28
N SER A 425 -11.21 15.72 -29.83
CA SER A 425 -10.86 16.89 -30.63
C SER A 425 -10.05 16.56 -31.89
N LEU A 426 -9.37 15.40 -31.93
CA LEU A 426 -8.67 14.91 -33.13
C LEU A 426 -9.60 14.29 -34.15
N GLY A 427 -10.87 14.07 -33.83
CA GLY A 427 -11.85 13.49 -34.75
C GLY A 427 -11.79 11.95 -34.82
N PRO A 428 -12.47 11.35 -35.80
CA PRO A 428 -12.55 9.90 -35.98
C PRO A 428 -11.20 9.21 -36.27
N GLY A 429 -10.17 9.99 -36.64
CA GLY A 429 -8.80 9.51 -36.83
C GLY A 429 -7.94 9.45 -35.59
N SER A 430 -8.50 9.75 -34.43
CA SER A 430 -7.78 9.68 -33.13
C SER A 430 -7.24 8.28 -32.87
N PRO A 431 -6.02 8.14 -32.31
CA PRO A 431 -5.60 6.89 -31.69
C PRO A 431 -6.56 6.46 -30.57
N THR A 432 -6.55 5.18 -30.24
CA THR A 432 -7.35 4.60 -29.15
C THR A 432 -6.49 4.08 -28.01
N ARG A 433 -5.16 4.25 -28.12
CA ARG A 433 -4.16 3.92 -27.09
C ARG A 433 -3.22 5.09 -26.96
N PHE A 434 -2.87 5.42 -25.71
CA PHE A 434 -2.01 6.54 -25.40
C PHE A 434 -1.07 6.17 -24.26
N LYS A 435 0.14 6.69 -24.27
CA LYS A 435 0.95 6.92 -23.07
C LYS A 435 0.62 8.33 -22.59
N THR A 436 0.25 8.47 -21.31
CA THR A 436 -0.14 9.78 -20.77
C THR A 436 0.95 10.43 -19.93
N GLY A 437 1.92 9.66 -19.47
CA GLY A 437 3.08 10.19 -18.74
C GLY A 437 3.90 9.08 -18.09
N ASP A 438 5.13 9.43 -17.74
CA ASP A 438 6.02 8.66 -16.88
C ASP A 438 6.30 9.44 -15.60
N TYR A 439 6.50 8.74 -14.50
CA TYR A 439 6.81 9.31 -13.21
C TYR A 439 7.91 8.47 -12.57
N ALA A 440 8.94 9.11 -12.02
CA ALA A 440 10.03 8.42 -11.35
C ALA A 440 10.41 9.11 -10.04
N PHE A 441 10.74 8.33 -9.04
CA PHE A 441 11.26 8.79 -7.77
C PHE A 441 12.50 7.98 -7.38
N ASP A 442 13.58 8.69 -7.10
CA ASP A 442 14.86 8.12 -6.65
C ASP A 442 15.18 8.61 -5.25
N GLN A 443 15.66 7.73 -4.40
CA GLN A 443 16.16 8.04 -3.07
C GLN A 443 17.50 7.33 -2.83
N THR A 444 18.52 8.10 -2.44
CA THR A 444 19.79 7.54 -1.95
C THR A 444 20.01 8.00 -0.52
N VAL A 445 20.29 7.07 0.39
CA VAL A 445 20.56 7.35 1.80
C VAL A 445 21.87 6.74 2.24
N ALA A 446 22.73 7.55 2.86
CA ALA A 446 23.95 7.09 3.54
C ALA A 446 23.79 7.32 5.04
N ASN A 447 23.95 6.25 5.83
CA ASN A 447 23.82 6.28 7.28
C ASN A 447 25.10 5.83 7.96
N LEU A 448 25.40 6.45 9.09
CA LEU A 448 26.36 5.95 10.08
C LEU A 448 25.73 6.06 11.47
N ASP A 449 25.45 4.93 12.07
CA ASP A 449 24.87 4.79 13.39
C ASP A 449 25.93 4.22 14.36
N LEU A 450 26.03 4.81 15.55
CA LEU A 450 26.93 4.35 16.62
C LEU A 450 26.10 4.17 17.90
N SER A 451 26.36 3.10 18.63
CA SER A 451 25.75 2.92 19.95
C SER A 451 26.73 2.34 20.97
N ARG A 452 26.51 2.70 22.24
CA ARG A 452 27.32 2.21 23.34
C ARG A 452 26.47 1.95 24.55
N VAL A 453 26.60 0.78 25.13
CA VAL A 453 26.05 0.44 26.44
C VAL A 453 27.08 0.74 27.53
N PHE A 454 26.64 1.36 28.60
CA PHE A 454 27.47 1.64 29.77
C PHE A 454 26.65 1.64 31.05
N GLU A 455 27.27 1.36 32.16
CA GLU A 455 26.65 1.38 33.49
C GLU A 455 27.08 2.62 34.25
N ALA A 456 26.13 3.25 34.95
CA ALA A 456 26.40 4.34 35.88
C ALA A 456 25.57 4.14 37.16
N GLY A 457 26.23 3.78 38.24
CA GLY A 457 25.57 3.36 39.49
C GLY A 457 24.79 2.07 39.30
N THR A 458 23.48 2.10 39.51
CA THR A 458 22.57 0.95 39.34
C THR A 458 21.81 1.01 38.01
N ALA A 459 22.14 1.96 37.17
CA ALA A 459 21.45 2.15 35.90
C ALA A 459 22.31 1.68 34.71
N THR A 460 21.68 1.04 33.76
CA THR A 460 22.23 0.69 32.46
C THR A 460 21.75 1.70 31.43
N HIS A 461 22.68 2.27 30.70
CA HIS A 461 22.43 3.29 29.70
C HIS A 461 22.89 2.81 28.31
N THR A 462 22.07 3.08 27.30
CA THR A 462 22.46 2.93 25.89
C THR A 462 22.45 4.29 25.23
N LEU A 463 23.63 4.81 24.91
CA LEU A 463 23.80 6.01 24.10
C LEU A 463 23.80 5.60 22.62
N GLY A 464 22.92 6.20 21.82
CA GLY A 464 22.89 6.09 20.38
C GLY A 464 23.14 7.44 19.74
N THR A 465 23.93 7.49 18.65
CA THR A 465 24.11 8.70 17.86
C THR A 465 24.36 8.32 16.40
N GLY A 466 24.09 9.21 15.49
CA GLY A 466 24.31 8.93 14.08
C GLY A 466 24.15 10.15 13.21
N VAL A 467 24.56 9.96 11.97
CA VAL A 467 24.41 10.94 10.89
C VAL A 467 23.78 10.25 9.67
N GLU A 468 22.98 11.00 8.94
CA GLU A 468 22.35 10.56 7.71
C GLU A 468 22.51 11.64 6.65
N PHE A 469 22.82 11.22 5.44
CA PHE A 469 22.73 12.05 4.25
C PHE A 469 21.75 11.39 3.30
N ARG A 470 20.73 12.14 2.84
CA ARG A 470 19.71 11.66 1.90
C ARG A 470 19.63 12.60 0.70
N ARG A 471 19.58 12.00 -0.49
CA ARG A 471 19.28 12.67 -1.74
C ARG A 471 18.00 12.09 -2.33
N GLU A 472 17.07 12.95 -2.70
CA GLU A 472 15.82 12.62 -3.36
C GLU A 472 15.77 13.30 -4.72
N ARG A 473 15.15 12.62 -5.70
CA ARG A 473 14.87 13.17 -7.02
C ARG A 473 13.50 12.69 -7.49
N TYR A 474 12.75 13.60 -8.09
CA TYR A 474 11.46 13.33 -8.70
C TYR A 474 11.47 13.83 -10.14
N GLU A 475 11.11 12.96 -11.09
CA GLU A 475 11.06 13.25 -12.51
C GLU A 475 9.71 12.83 -13.09
N THR A 476 9.22 13.61 -14.05
CA THR A 476 8.07 13.24 -14.87
C THR A 476 8.42 13.31 -16.33
N GLY A 477 7.76 12.50 -17.17
CA GLY A 477 7.97 12.45 -18.61
C GLY A 477 6.67 12.70 -19.38
N ALA A 478 6.76 13.42 -20.49
CA ALA A 478 5.61 13.75 -21.33
C ALA A 478 4.91 12.50 -21.92
N GLY A 479 3.61 12.62 -22.11
CA GLY A 479 2.78 11.67 -22.82
C GLY A 479 2.98 11.71 -24.33
N ASP A 480 2.28 10.81 -25.04
CA ASP A 480 2.21 10.86 -26.50
C ASP A 480 1.55 12.18 -26.95
N PRO A 481 2.02 12.85 -28.01
CA PRO A 481 1.42 14.11 -28.47
C PRO A 481 -0.10 14.04 -28.68
N ALA A 482 -0.59 12.92 -29.21
CA ALA A 482 -2.03 12.72 -29.40
C ALA A 482 -2.83 12.64 -28.10
N SER A 483 -2.17 12.38 -26.95
CA SER A 483 -2.83 12.29 -25.65
C SER A 483 -3.19 13.67 -25.05
N TYR A 484 -2.56 14.75 -25.52
CA TYR A 484 -2.79 16.12 -25.02
C TYR A 484 -3.06 17.15 -26.13
N ALA A 485 -2.82 16.84 -27.39
CA ALA A 485 -2.97 17.81 -28.48
C ALA A 485 -4.42 18.24 -28.65
N ALA A 486 -4.63 19.55 -28.86
CA ALA A 486 -5.88 20.09 -29.36
C ALA A 486 -6.00 19.79 -30.87
N GLY A 487 -7.14 19.25 -31.27
CA GLY A 487 -7.45 18.92 -32.64
C GLY A 487 -8.34 19.98 -33.31
N PRO A 488 -8.72 19.73 -34.58
CA PRO A 488 -9.54 20.67 -35.38
C PRO A 488 -11.01 20.73 -34.93
N TYR A 489 -11.47 19.81 -34.09
CA TYR A 489 -12.85 19.75 -33.59
C TYR A 489 -12.92 20.45 -32.22
N THR A 490 -13.07 21.76 -32.23
CA THR A 490 -13.01 22.62 -31.05
C THR A 490 -14.25 22.53 -30.15
N ASP A 491 -15.32 21.94 -30.66
CA ASP A 491 -16.56 21.60 -29.91
C ASP A 491 -16.44 20.29 -29.12
N ARG A 492 -15.26 19.63 -29.15
CA ARG A 492 -15.00 18.35 -28.52
C ARG A 492 -13.90 18.45 -27.46
N PRO A 493 -13.96 17.65 -26.40
CA PRO A 493 -12.93 17.64 -25.37
C PRO A 493 -11.53 17.35 -25.94
N THR A 494 -10.57 18.18 -25.55
CA THR A 494 -9.15 18.02 -25.88
C THR A 494 -8.50 16.96 -24.99
N GLY A 495 -7.58 16.18 -25.55
CA GLY A 495 -6.83 15.17 -24.83
C GLY A 495 -7.54 13.82 -24.75
N SER A 496 -6.76 12.79 -24.41
CA SER A 496 -7.28 11.43 -24.24
C SER A 496 -8.26 11.35 -23.07
N GLN A 497 -9.36 10.64 -23.26
CA GLN A 497 -10.41 10.47 -22.25
C GLN A 497 -9.96 9.56 -21.13
N ALA A 498 -10.29 9.93 -19.89
CA ALA A 498 -9.84 9.34 -18.61
C ALA A 498 -8.40 9.70 -18.19
N GLY A 499 -7.88 10.79 -18.72
CA GLY A 499 -6.62 11.40 -18.37
C GLY A 499 -5.89 11.92 -19.61
N GLY A 500 -5.79 13.24 -19.75
CA GLY A 500 -4.92 13.87 -20.73
C GLY A 500 -3.46 13.61 -20.43
N GLY A 501 -2.61 13.51 -21.47
CA GLY A 501 -1.19 13.34 -21.25
C GLY A 501 -0.50 14.60 -20.77
N LEU A 502 0.58 14.42 -19.99
CA LEU A 502 1.50 15.51 -19.66
C LEU A 502 2.09 16.08 -20.94
N THR A 503 2.08 17.40 -21.05
CA THR A 503 2.77 18.10 -22.13
C THR A 503 4.26 18.25 -21.81
N PRO A 504 5.14 18.55 -22.77
CA PRO A 504 6.55 18.84 -22.49
C PRO A 504 6.77 20.03 -21.52
N GLN A 505 5.78 20.90 -21.32
CA GLN A 505 5.83 22.01 -20.38
C GLN A 505 5.44 21.62 -18.95
N ASP A 506 4.72 20.52 -18.79
CA ASP A 506 4.23 20.01 -17.50
C ASP A 506 5.24 19.06 -16.84
N VAL A 507 6.39 18.79 -17.47
CA VAL A 507 7.38 17.88 -16.92
C VAL A 507 8.17 18.50 -15.79
N ALA A 508 8.39 17.73 -14.73
CA ALA A 508 9.18 18.10 -13.57
C ALA A 508 10.52 17.36 -13.54
N ASP A 509 11.56 18.01 -13.05
CA ASP A 509 12.85 17.41 -12.64
C ASP A 509 13.29 18.17 -11.38
N LEU A 510 12.96 17.59 -10.23
CA LEU A 510 13.21 18.18 -8.92
C LEU A 510 14.15 17.29 -8.11
N SER A 511 15.06 17.90 -7.37
CA SER A 511 15.90 17.15 -6.44
C SER A 511 16.18 17.97 -5.19
N ARG A 512 16.42 17.27 -4.08
CA ARG A 512 16.87 17.90 -2.83
C ARG A 512 17.85 17.00 -2.08
N ASN A 513 18.70 17.65 -1.29
CA ASN A 513 19.59 17.01 -0.35
C ASN A 513 19.12 17.28 1.09
N VAL A 514 19.27 16.29 1.95
CA VAL A 514 18.96 16.36 3.38
C VAL A 514 20.17 15.87 4.14
N ALA A 515 20.62 16.62 5.12
CA ALA A 515 21.65 16.20 6.06
C ALA A 515 21.09 16.20 7.47
N SER A 516 21.34 15.14 8.24
CA SER A 516 20.80 15.04 9.59
C SER A 516 21.79 14.43 10.57
N ALA A 517 21.60 14.77 11.86
CA ALA A 517 22.33 14.18 12.98
C ALA A 517 21.35 13.97 14.14
N TYR A 518 21.54 12.90 14.88
CA TYR A 518 20.73 12.58 16.05
C TYR A 518 21.56 12.06 17.21
N ALA A 519 21.00 12.20 18.41
CA ALA A 519 21.46 11.54 19.61
C ALA A 519 20.26 11.01 20.42
N SER A 520 20.43 9.86 21.06
CA SER A 520 19.43 9.23 21.92
C SER A 520 20.09 8.60 23.13
N LEU A 521 19.36 8.59 24.25
CA LEU A 521 19.78 7.95 25.48
C LEU A 521 18.61 7.10 26.01
N SER A 522 18.76 5.79 25.94
CA SER A 522 17.87 4.83 26.59
C SER A 522 18.46 4.43 27.92
N SER A 523 17.68 4.53 29.01
CA SER A 523 18.18 4.27 30.37
C SER A 523 17.22 3.33 31.10
N GLN A 524 17.80 2.32 31.74
CA GLN A 524 17.11 1.41 32.64
C GLN A 524 17.61 1.65 34.07
N PHE A 525 16.72 2.09 34.97
CA PHE A 525 17.01 2.36 36.37
C PHE A 525 16.47 1.23 37.24
N GLY A 526 17.35 0.32 37.64
CA GLY A 526 16.94 -0.91 38.31
C GLY A 526 16.00 -1.75 37.45
N GLU A 527 15.08 -2.47 38.08
CA GLU A 527 14.15 -3.38 37.41
C GLU A 527 12.86 -2.70 36.91
N HIS A 528 12.50 -1.55 37.49
CA HIS A 528 11.14 -1.01 37.35
C HIS A 528 11.00 0.23 36.47
N PHE A 529 12.05 1.03 36.30
CA PHE A 529 11.94 2.31 35.61
C PHE A 529 12.83 2.40 34.37
N SER A 530 12.25 2.74 33.24
CA SER A 530 13.00 2.99 32.01
C SER A 530 12.60 4.32 31.36
N THR A 531 13.57 4.94 30.69
CA THR A 531 13.38 6.20 29.94
C THR A 531 14.06 6.14 28.60
N ASP A 532 13.47 6.81 27.60
CA ASP A 532 14.09 7.07 26.31
C ASP A 532 14.00 8.57 26.00
N ILE A 533 15.14 9.18 25.72
CA ILE A 533 15.29 10.58 25.32
C ILE A 533 15.97 10.59 23.97
N ALA A 534 15.43 11.32 23.00
CA ALA A 534 16.04 11.45 21.68
C ALA A 534 15.84 12.86 21.13
N GLY A 535 16.85 13.30 20.36
CA GLY A 535 16.79 14.55 19.63
C GLY A 535 17.44 14.38 18.26
N ARG A 536 16.87 15.00 17.23
CA ARG A 536 17.40 14.98 15.87
C ARG A 536 17.26 16.36 15.23
N TYR A 537 18.25 16.73 14.46
CA TYR A 537 18.25 17.89 13.58
C TYR A 537 18.37 17.42 12.14
N GLU A 538 17.51 17.92 11.27
CA GLU A 538 17.57 17.71 9.83
C GLU A 538 17.64 19.04 9.11
N HIS A 539 18.50 19.17 8.12
CA HIS A 539 18.61 20.32 7.24
C HIS A 539 18.25 19.93 5.82
N TYR A 540 17.16 20.48 5.32
CA TYR A 540 16.67 20.33 3.96
C TYR A 540 17.15 21.50 3.10
N GLN A 541 17.56 21.21 1.87
CA GLN A 541 18.08 22.20 0.94
C GLN A 541 17.04 23.28 0.58
N ASP A 542 15.77 22.90 0.51
CA ASP A 542 14.66 23.72 0.03
C ASP A 542 13.98 24.57 1.12
N PHE A 543 13.79 24.06 2.33
CA PHE A 543 13.07 24.78 3.40
C PHE A 543 13.84 24.87 4.74
N GLY A 544 15.10 24.43 4.78
CA GLY A 544 15.98 24.67 5.92
C GLY A 544 15.87 23.65 7.06
N GLY A 545 16.18 24.07 8.28
CA GLY A 545 16.37 23.20 9.44
C GLY A 545 15.10 22.86 10.19
N GLN A 546 14.98 21.58 10.61
CA GLN A 546 13.91 21.10 11.47
C GLN A 546 14.50 20.36 12.68
N TRP A 547 13.88 20.55 13.85
CA TRP A 547 14.24 19.87 15.09
C TRP A 547 13.10 18.93 15.51
N THR A 548 13.47 17.70 15.85
CA THR A 548 12.55 16.74 16.47
C THR A 548 13.10 16.24 17.78
N GLY A 549 12.22 15.98 18.73
CA GLY A 549 12.58 15.47 20.05
C GLY A 549 11.54 14.48 20.56
N LYS A 550 11.98 13.58 21.42
CA LYS A 550 11.12 12.60 22.10
C LYS A 550 11.59 12.39 23.54
N LEU A 551 10.63 12.34 24.45
CA LEU A 551 10.80 11.87 25.80
C LEU A 551 9.75 10.80 26.07
N ALA A 552 10.20 9.61 26.47
CA ALA A 552 9.32 8.53 26.87
C ALA A 552 9.80 7.91 28.19
N ALA A 553 8.86 7.41 28.98
CA ALA A 553 9.14 6.74 30.24
C ALA A 553 8.16 5.57 30.46
N ARG A 554 8.63 4.52 31.11
CA ARG A 554 7.83 3.39 31.57
C ARG A 554 8.18 3.09 33.02
N TYR A 555 7.14 2.86 33.81
CA TYR A 555 7.28 2.44 35.19
C TYR A 555 6.47 1.17 35.48
N GLU A 556 7.14 0.15 35.95
CA GLU A 556 6.56 -1.12 36.35
C GLU A 556 6.29 -1.11 37.86
N PHE A 557 5.02 -1.03 38.21
CA PHE A 557 4.58 -1.04 39.61
C PHE A 557 4.72 -2.42 40.27
N VAL A 558 4.40 -3.41 39.49
CA VAL A 558 4.55 -4.84 39.81
C VAL A 558 4.81 -5.60 38.47
N PRO A 559 5.37 -6.81 38.47
CA PRO A 559 5.63 -7.57 37.24
C PRO A 559 4.40 -7.78 36.38
N ALA A 560 3.20 -7.67 36.94
CA ALA A 560 1.94 -7.81 36.23
C ALA A 560 1.38 -6.50 35.69
N PHE A 561 1.95 -5.31 36.02
CA PHE A 561 1.37 -4.05 35.60
C PHE A 561 2.40 -2.93 35.45
N ALA A 562 2.39 -2.30 34.29
CA ALA A 562 3.22 -1.14 34.02
C ALA A 562 2.42 -0.01 33.34
N VAL A 563 2.91 1.21 33.49
CA VAL A 563 2.42 2.42 32.84
C VAL A 563 3.54 3.01 31.98
N ARG A 564 3.21 3.47 30.79
CA ARG A 564 4.12 4.16 29.90
C ARG A 564 3.52 5.46 29.40
N ALA A 565 4.38 6.46 29.17
CA ALA A 565 3.97 7.74 28.61
C ALA A 565 5.06 8.28 27.69
N ALA A 566 4.65 8.96 26.62
CA ALA A 566 5.59 9.62 25.73
C ALA A 566 5.04 10.96 25.23
N VAL A 567 5.97 11.88 24.98
CA VAL A 567 5.73 13.12 24.25
C VAL A 567 6.80 13.28 23.19
N SER A 568 6.39 13.70 21.99
CA SER A 568 7.32 13.98 20.89
C SER A 568 6.80 15.09 20.00
N ASN A 569 7.73 15.83 19.37
CA ASN A 569 7.44 16.64 18.20
C ASN A 569 8.08 16.00 16.97
N ASN A 570 7.34 15.98 15.87
CA ASN A 570 7.76 15.37 14.63
C ASN A 570 7.41 16.34 13.48
N PHE A 571 7.87 16.02 12.28
CA PHE A 571 7.47 16.74 11.09
C PHE A 571 7.42 15.82 9.88
N ARG A 572 6.73 16.28 8.83
CA ARG A 572 6.76 15.70 7.49
C ARG A 572 7.15 16.79 6.47
N ALA A 573 8.15 16.49 5.67
CA ALA A 573 8.51 17.32 4.54
C ALA A 573 7.46 17.20 3.42
N PRO A 574 7.05 18.27 2.73
CA PRO A 574 6.34 18.14 1.47
C PRO A 574 7.16 17.26 0.53
N SER A 575 6.55 16.26 -0.11
CA SER A 575 7.27 15.44 -1.07
C SER A 575 7.62 16.23 -2.33
N LEU A 576 8.72 15.86 -3.01
CA LEU A 576 9.07 16.49 -4.29
C LEU A 576 7.94 16.29 -5.32
N SER A 577 7.22 15.18 -5.25
CA SER A 577 6.05 14.94 -6.08
C SER A 577 4.91 15.89 -5.76
N GLN A 578 4.60 16.19 -4.48
CA GLN A 578 3.60 17.22 -4.13
C GLN A 578 3.99 18.63 -4.63
N ILE A 579 5.29 18.89 -4.73
CA ILE A 579 5.79 20.17 -5.23
C ILE A 579 5.70 20.25 -6.75
N GLY A 580 5.97 19.15 -7.47
CA GLY A 580 6.17 19.15 -8.92
C GLY A 580 5.17 18.36 -9.75
N TYR A 581 4.25 17.62 -9.14
CA TYR A 581 3.30 16.81 -9.89
C TYR A 581 2.29 17.67 -10.64
N GLU A 582 2.11 17.36 -11.92
CA GLU A 582 1.02 17.86 -12.74
C GLU A 582 0.24 16.70 -13.33
N ALA A 583 -1.04 16.88 -13.55
CA ALA A 583 -1.89 15.86 -14.17
C ALA A 583 -3.13 16.50 -14.78
N THR A 584 -3.72 15.81 -15.77
CA THR A 584 -5.04 16.13 -16.27
C THR A 584 -6.01 15.05 -15.80
N SER A 585 -7.07 15.45 -15.11
CA SER A 585 -8.16 14.58 -14.68
C SER A 585 -9.40 14.79 -15.54
N THR A 586 -10.35 13.88 -15.47
CA THR A 586 -11.67 14.03 -16.07
C THR A 586 -12.71 13.78 -14.98
N GLY A 587 -13.55 14.75 -14.73
CA GLY A 587 -14.65 14.68 -13.78
C GLY A 587 -15.99 15.03 -14.43
N TYR A 588 -17.05 15.13 -13.61
CA TYR A 588 -18.32 15.70 -14.01
C TYR A 588 -18.50 17.06 -13.35
N ASP A 589 -18.98 18.05 -14.10
CA ASP A 589 -19.44 19.32 -13.52
C ASP A 589 -20.84 19.15 -12.87
N ALA A 590 -21.33 20.22 -12.22
CA ALA A 590 -22.64 20.22 -11.59
C ALA A 590 -23.80 19.97 -12.58
N SER A 591 -23.61 20.23 -13.87
CA SER A 591 -24.57 19.92 -14.92
C SER A 591 -24.46 18.48 -15.44
N GLY A 592 -23.52 17.69 -14.88
CA GLY A 592 -23.24 16.32 -15.28
C GLY A 592 -22.48 16.18 -16.60
N ARG A 593 -21.87 17.25 -17.09
CA ARG A 593 -20.98 17.17 -18.26
C ARG A 593 -19.59 16.76 -17.85
N LEU A 594 -18.94 15.95 -18.69
CA LEU A 594 -17.53 15.62 -18.52
C LEU A 594 -16.66 16.87 -18.74
N VAL A 595 -15.90 17.25 -17.73
CA VAL A 595 -14.95 18.35 -17.79
C VAL A 595 -13.52 17.84 -17.56
N GLN A 596 -12.56 18.54 -18.13
CA GLN A 596 -11.16 18.26 -17.90
C GLN A 596 -10.59 19.26 -16.90
N GLY A 597 -10.10 18.71 -15.77
CA GLY A 597 -9.42 19.45 -14.74
C GLY A 597 -7.91 19.29 -14.84
N ARG A 598 -7.18 20.30 -14.37
CA ARG A 598 -5.72 20.26 -14.24
C ARG A 598 -5.32 20.37 -12.78
N LEU A 599 -4.59 19.38 -12.30
CA LEU A 599 -3.76 19.54 -11.13
C LEU A 599 -2.47 20.23 -11.54
N LEU A 600 -2.21 21.37 -10.97
CA LEU A 600 -1.07 22.23 -11.26
C LEU A 600 -0.05 22.15 -10.12
N SER A 601 1.23 22.08 -10.47
CA SER A 601 2.33 22.26 -9.54
C SER A 601 2.24 23.61 -8.83
N VAL A 602 2.63 23.70 -7.57
CA VAL A 602 2.72 24.97 -6.84
C VAL A 602 3.72 25.96 -7.49
N ASN A 603 4.61 25.45 -8.33
CA ASN A 603 5.57 26.25 -9.11
C ASN A 603 5.02 26.69 -10.46
N ASN A 604 3.86 26.18 -10.88
CA ASN A 604 3.22 26.54 -12.14
C ASN A 604 2.76 28.02 -12.09
N PRO A 605 3.07 28.83 -13.12
CA PRO A 605 2.66 30.25 -13.14
C PRO A 605 1.15 30.47 -13.02
N ILE A 606 0.32 29.54 -13.56
CA ILE A 606 -1.14 29.61 -13.43
C ILE A 606 -1.54 29.40 -11.96
N ALA A 607 -1.02 28.35 -11.31
CA ALA A 607 -1.29 28.07 -9.90
C ALA A 607 -0.88 29.25 -9.01
N GLN A 608 0.30 29.84 -9.24
CA GLN A 608 0.77 31.02 -8.50
C GLN A 608 -0.14 32.23 -8.71
N ALA A 609 -0.64 32.43 -9.92
CA ALA A 609 -1.58 33.50 -10.21
C ALA A 609 -2.96 33.27 -9.56
N LEU A 610 -3.34 32.03 -9.32
CA LEU A 610 -4.52 31.63 -8.55
C LEU A 610 -4.28 31.68 -7.04
N GLY A 611 -3.05 31.89 -6.57
CA GLY A 611 -2.72 32.10 -5.16
C GLY A 611 -1.92 30.96 -4.50
N ALA A 612 -1.47 29.97 -5.28
CA ALA A 612 -0.59 28.91 -4.76
C ALA A 612 0.67 29.50 -4.11
N GLN A 613 1.08 28.93 -2.99
CA GLN A 613 2.27 29.31 -2.24
C GLN A 613 3.23 28.11 -2.14
N PRO A 614 4.55 28.35 -1.97
CA PRO A 614 5.49 27.30 -1.64
C PRO A 614 5.04 26.51 -0.41
N LEU A 615 5.07 25.17 -0.50
CA LEU A 615 4.64 24.31 0.58
C LEU A 615 5.60 24.37 1.78
N LYS A 616 5.02 24.35 2.98
CA LYS A 616 5.74 24.30 4.25
C LYS A 616 5.73 22.88 4.81
N PRO A 617 6.73 22.48 5.63
CA PRO A 617 6.67 21.24 6.37
C PRO A 617 5.47 21.20 7.32
N GLU A 618 4.77 20.05 7.34
CA GLU A 618 3.80 19.75 8.39
C GLU A 618 4.55 19.53 9.71
N LYS A 619 4.01 20.03 10.81
CA LYS A 619 4.57 19.83 12.16
C LYS A 619 3.59 19.09 13.04
N SER A 620 4.08 18.17 13.86
CA SER A 620 3.21 17.47 14.78
C SER A 620 3.70 17.47 16.21
N HIS A 621 2.73 17.44 17.14
CA HIS A 621 2.93 17.21 18.56
C HIS A 621 2.14 15.97 18.97
N ASN A 622 2.85 14.96 19.46
CA ASN A 622 2.29 13.68 19.82
C ASN A 622 2.37 13.47 21.31
N TYR A 623 1.30 12.95 21.89
CA TYR A 623 1.18 12.57 23.30
C TYR A 623 0.62 11.16 23.38
N SER A 624 1.22 10.31 24.17
CA SER A 624 0.72 8.95 24.42
C SER A 624 0.78 8.57 25.91
N LEU A 625 -0.21 7.77 26.34
CA LEU A 625 -0.28 7.17 27.65
C LEU A 625 -0.77 5.73 27.51
N GLY A 626 -0.01 4.79 27.98
CA GLY A 626 -0.32 3.36 27.85
C GLY A 626 -0.25 2.60 29.15
N PHE A 627 -1.02 1.52 29.20
CA PHE A 627 -1.08 0.56 30.29
C PHE A 627 -0.80 -0.83 29.75
N THR A 628 0.11 -1.56 30.34
CA THR A 628 0.39 -2.95 29.99
C THR A 628 0.23 -3.83 31.21
N SER A 629 -0.38 -5.00 31.02
CA SER A 629 -0.55 -5.98 32.07
C SER A 629 -0.33 -7.39 31.56
N ARG A 630 0.34 -8.21 32.38
CA ARG A 630 0.47 -9.65 32.20
C ARG A 630 -0.07 -10.35 33.43
N ILE A 631 -1.14 -11.14 33.23
CA ILE A 631 -1.77 -11.91 34.29
C ILE A 631 -1.45 -13.39 34.09
N GLY A 632 -0.58 -13.89 34.98
CA GLY A 632 0.01 -15.22 34.77
C GLY A 632 0.82 -15.30 33.46
N SER A 633 0.94 -16.50 32.92
CA SER A 633 1.57 -16.75 31.62
C SER A 633 0.57 -16.72 30.44
N GLN A 634 -0.70 -16.57 30.76
CA GLN A 634 -1.78 -16.82 29.80
C GLN A 634 -2.40 -15.56 29.22
N PHE A 635 -2.47 -14.45 29.95
CA PHE A 635 -3.19 -13.28 29.53
C PHE A 635 -2.31 -12.03 29.53
N ASP A 636 -2.25 -11.40 28.36
CA ASP A 636 -1.56 -10.14 28.14
C ASP A 636 -2.56 -9.09 27.60
N VAL A 637 -2.42 -7.84 28.06
CA VAL A 637 -3.23 -6.73 27.57
C VAL A 637 -2.41 -5.44 27.50
N SER A 638 -2.61 -4.67 26.45
CA SER A 638 -2.12 -3.30 26.28
C SER A 638 -3.30 -2.39 25.94
N LEU A 639 -3.39 -1.25 26.64
CA LEU A 639 -4.35 -0.18 26.35
C LEU A 639 -3.57 1.12 26.22
N ASP A 640 -3.62 1.74 25.05
CA ASP A 640 -2.87 2.95 24.73
C ASP A 640 -3.82 4.07 24.29
N PHE A 641 -3.66 5.26 24.85
CA PHE A 641 -4.33 6.49 24.46
C PHE A 641 -3.34 7.38 23.74
N PHE A 642 -3.82 8.10 22.73
CA PHE A 642 -2.96 9.02 21.98
C PHE A 642 -3.70 10.30 21.58
N GLN A 643 -2.92 11.37 21.41
CA GLN A 643 -3.31 12.61 20.75
C GLN A 643 -2.18 13.02 19.81
N ILE A 644 -2.54 13.38 18.58
CA ILE A 644 -1.64 13.85 17.56
C ILE A 644 -2.22 15.16 17.01
N ASP A 645 -1.54 16.25 17.24
CA ASP A 645 -1.84 17.56 16.65
C ASP A 645 -0.91 17.77 15.46
N ILE A 646 -1.46 18.15 14.31
CA ILE A 646 -0.69 18.42 13.08
C ILE A 646 -1.06 19.81 12.60
N ASP A 647 -0.05 20.67 12.50
CA ASP A 647 -0.15 22.02 11.95
C ASP A 647 0.34 22.04 10.50
N ASP A 648 -0.18 23.00 9.71
CA ASP A 648 0.20 23.20 8.31
C ASP A 648 0.04 21.94 7.42
N ARG A 649 -1.02 21.16 7.60
CA ARG A 649 -1.23 19.90 6.87
C ARG A 649 -1.33 20.13 5.37
N VAL A 650 -0.54 19.42 4.57
CA VAL A 650 -0.55 19.50 3.11
C VAL A 650 -1.70 18.67 2.55
N ALA A 651 -2.51 19.30 1.73
CA ALA A 651 -3.60 18.68 1.02
C ALA A 651 -3.76 19.26 -0.38
N LEU A 652 -4.58 18.64 -1.21
CA LEU A 652 -4.98 19.19 -2.49
C LEU A 652 -6.17 20.15 -2.28
N SER A 653 -6.19 21.29 -2.99
CA SER A 653 -7.32 22.21 -2.97
C SER A 653 -8.56 21.56 -3.59
N GLU A 654 -9.73 22.12 -3.30
CA GLU A 654 -10.90 21.85 -4.12
C GLU A 654 -10.67 22.29 -5.56
N ASP A 655 -11.42 21.69 -6.49
CA ASP A 655 -11.36 22.08 -7.89
C ASP A 655 -12.00 23.46 -8.10
N ILE A 656 -11.23 24.38 -8.68
CA ILE A 656 -11.71 25.67 -9.12
C ILE A 656 -12.31 25.46 -10.50
N THR A 657 -13.58 25.79 -10.68
CA THR A 657 -14.30 25.56 -11.94
C THR A 657 -14.99 26.83 -12.45
N GLY A 658 -15.48 26.79 -13.67
CA GLY A 658 -16.34 27.82 -14.24
C GLY A 658 -15.67 28.63 -15.35
N ASP A 659 -16.53 29.41 -16.05
CA ASP A 659 -16.13 30.21 -17.21
C ASP A 659 -15.12 31.31 -16.81
N ALA A 660 -15.24 31.89 -15.61
CA ALA A 660 -14.31 32.88 -15.09
C ALA A 660 -12.87 32.36 -14.99
N LEU A 661 -12.66 31.09 -14.58
CA LEU A 661 -11.36 30.45 -14.60
C LEU A 661 -10.86 30.27 -16.03
N THR A 662 -11.71 29.77 -16.92
CA THR A 662 -11.35 29.51 -18.31
C THR A 662 -10.91 30.77 -19.02
N ASP A 663 -11.67 31.86 -18.85
CA ASP A 663 -11.37 33.18 -19.40
C ASP A 663 -10.08 33.77 -18.77
N PHE A 664 -9.93 33.69 -17.46
CA PHE A 664 -8.72 34.16 -16.75
C PHE A 664 -7.44 33.46 -17.27
N VAL A 665 -7.49 32.14 -17.45
CA VAL A 665 -6.33 31.38 -17.93
C VAL A 665 -6.05 31.67 -19.40
N GLN A 666 -7.10 31.75 -20.22
CA GLN A 666 -6.97 32.09 -21.64
C GLN A 666 -6.39 33.49 -21.82
N ASP A 667 -6.95 34.51 -21.12
CA ASP A 667 -6.56 35.90 -21.29
C ASP A 667 -5.15 36.22 -20.79
N ARG A 668 -4.77 35.55 -19.68
CA ARG A 668 -3.49 35.86 -19.02
C ARG A 668 -2.32 35.01 -19.51
N PHE A 669 -2.59 33.78 -19.89
CA PHE A 669 -1.54 32.81 -20.25
C PHE A 669 -1.66 32.29 -21.68
N GLY A 670 -2.75 32.59 -22.40
CA GLY A 670 -3.00 32.09 -23.74
C GLY A 670 -3.28 30.58 -23.79
N VAL A 671 -3.63 29.96 -22.65
CA VAL A 671 -3.89 28.53 -22.52
C VAL A 671 -5.40 28.32 -22.48
N GLY A 672 -5.94 27.72 -23.57
CA GLY A 672 -7.38 27.41 -23.65
C GLY A 672 -7.73 26.04 -23.09
N GLY A 673 -9.01 25.86 -22.77
CA GLY A 673 -9.58 24.56 -22.42
C GLY A 673 -9.33 24.10 -20.97
N VAL A 674 -8.83 24.96 -20.10
CA VAL A 674 -8.74 24.68 -18.67
C VAL A 674 -10.11 24.93 -18.04
N GLN A 675 -10.87 23.88 -17.80
CA GLN A 675 -12.24 23.96 -17.26
C GLN A 675 -12.27 23.82 -15.73
N SER A 676 -11.22 23.24 -15.16
CA SER A 676 -11.03 23.07 -13.73
C SER A 676 -9.54 23.12 -13.40
N ALA A 677 -9.18 23.62 -12.23
CA ALA A 677 -7.81 23.64 -11.72
C ALA A 677 -7.77 23.36 -10.21
N SER A 678 -6.75 22.63 -9.78
CA SER A 678 -6.42 22.44 -8.36
C SER A 678 -4.92 22.45 -8.16
N PHE A 679 -4.47 22.68 -6.93
CA PHE A 679 -3.06 22.70 -6.56
C PHE A 679 -2.86 22.32 -5.08
N PHE A 680 -1.64 21.95 -4.72
CA PHE A 680 -1.33 21.65 -3.33
C PHE A 680 -1.26 22.91 -2.46
N VAL A 681 -1.67 22.76 -1.20
CA VAL A 681 -1.73 23.84 -0.21
C VAL A 681 -1.51 23.29 1.19
N ASN A 682 -0.92 24.08 2.10
CA ASN A 682 -1.00 23.82 3.53
C ASN A 682 -2.41 24.22 4.00
N ALA A 683 -3.33 23.26 4.00
CA ALA A 683 -4.77 23.51 4.02
C ALA A 683 -5.36 23.66 5.42
N ALA A 684 -4.85 22.90 6.39
CA ALA A 684 -5.55 22.74 7.66
C ALA A 684 -4.63 22.37 8.83
N ASP A 685 -5.02 22.76 10.03
CA ASP A 685 -4.54 22.17 11.28
C ASP A 685 -5.54 21.12 11.76
N THR A 686 -5.02 19.99 12.21
CA THR A 686 -5.85 18.86 12.64
C THR A 686 -5.46 18.35 14.02
N ARG A 687 -6.43 17.75 14.71
CA ARG A 687 -6.21 17.02 15.95
C ARG A 687 -6.83 15.64 15.85
N THR A 688 -6.02 14.60 16.01
CA THR A 688 -6.47 13.21 16.08
C THR A 688 -6.30 12.69 17.49
N ARG A 689 -7.38 12.16 18.07
CA ARG A 689 -7.39 11.50 19.39
C ARG A 689 -7.91 10.10 19.27
N GLY A 690 -7.33 9.19 20.05
CA GLY A 690 -7.79 7.83 20.01
C GLY A 690 -7.34 6.97 21.16
N ALA A 691 -7.78 5.72 21.11
CA ALA A 691 -7.39 4.67 22.02
C ALA A 691 -7.30 3.34 21.28
N GLU A 692 -6.38 2.49 21.70
CA GLU A 692 -6.10 1.19 21.09
C GLU A 692 -5.95 0.14 22.18
N LEU A 693 -6.65 -0.97 22.04
CA LEU A 693 -6.60 -2.14 22.92
C LEU A 693 -6.11 -3.34 22.13
N VAL A 694 -5.14 -4.06 22.67
CA VAL A 694 -4.70 -5.37 22.21
C VAL A 694 -4.67 -6.31 23.40
N SER A 695 -5.29 -7.47 23.28
CA SER A 695 -5.32 -8.50 24.31
C SER A 695 -5.10 -9.88 23.71
N ASN A 696 -4.32 -10.70 24.40
CA ASN A 696 -4.07 -12.08 24.02
C ASN A 696 -4.34 -13.01 25.20
N TRP A 697 -5.04 -14.08 24.93
CA TRP A 697 -5.27 -15.15 25.91
C TRP A 697 -4.86 -16.51 25.30
N ARG A 698 -3.98 -17.21 26.03
CA ARG A 698 -3.42 -18.50 25.62
C ARG A 698 -3.93 -19.59 26.53
N GLN A 699 -4.39 -20.68 25.94
CA GLN A 699 -4.90 -21.83 26.65
C GLN A 699 -4.55 -23.11 25.91
N SER A 700 -4.07 -24.14 26.65
CA SER A 700 -3.97 -25.49 26.12
C SER A 700 -5.37 -26.08 25.98
N VAL A 701 -5.74 -26.58 24.82
CA VAL A 701 -7.04 -27.20 24.53
C VAL A 701 -6.79 -28.50 23.76
N GLY A 702 -7.04 -29.61 24.39
CA GLY A 702 -6.63 -30.93 23.86
C GLY A 702 -5.11 -31.01 23.76
N ASP A 703 -4.62 -31.53 22.64
CA ASP A 703 -3.19 -31.62 22.32
C ASP A 703 -2.62 -30.30 21.73
N GLY A 704 -3.49 -29.28 21.52
CA GLY A 704 -3.10 -28.05 20.85
C GLY A 704 -3.12 -26.82 21.78
N GLN A 705 -2.68 -25.72 21.19
CA GLN A 705 -2.67 -24.39 21.82
C GLN A 705 -3.71 -23.49 21.16
N LEU A 706 -4.59 -22.93 21.96
CA LEU A 706 -5.54 -21.91 21.57
C LEU A 706 -5.01 -20.52 21.93
N LEU A 707 -4.93 -19.63 20.94
CA LEU A 707 -4.70 -18.22 21.13
C LEU A 707 -5.97 -17.44 20.76
N LEU A 708 -6.52 -16.69 21.69
CA LEU A 708 -7.56 -15.70 21.42
C LEU A 708 -6.93 -14.31 21.45
N THR A 709 -7.09 -13.58 20.35
CA THR A 709 -6.62 -12.19 20.23
C THR A 709 -7.83 -11.28 20.06
N GLY A 710 -8.00 -10.35 21.00
CA GLY A 710 -8.97 -9.28 20.94
C GLY A 710 -8.29 -7.96 20.62
N THR A 711 -8.75 -7.25 19.61
CA THR A 711 -8.25 -5.91 19.27
C THR A 711 -9.40 -4.93 19.15
N TRP A 712 -9.15 -3.69 19.56
CA TRP A 712 -10.09 -2.59 19.37
C TRP A 712 -9.32 -1.29 19.18
N SER A 713 -9.84 -0.43 18.31
CA SER A 713 -9.32 0.92 18.11
C SER A 713 -10.45 1.93 17.98
N TYR A 714 -10.16 3.12 18.44
CA TYR A 714 -10.95 4.33 18.23
C TYR A 714 -10.01 5.45 17.81
N ALA A 715 -10.35 6.15 16.71
CA ALA A 715 -9.64 7.35 16.28
C ALA A 715 -10.65 8.38 15.77
N LYS A 716 -10.47 9.64 16.19
CA LYS A 716 -11.28 10.76 15.72
C LYS A 716 -10.37 11.92 15.35
N THR A 717 -10.44 12.36 14.10
CA THR A 717 -9.77 13.57 13.61
C THR A 717 -10.75 14.74 13.63
N GLU A 718 -10.28 15.90 14.08
CA GLU A 718 -11.00 17.17 14.10
C GLU A 718 -10.17 18.22 13.38
N LEU A 719 -10.80 19.02 12.53
CA LEU A 719 -10.21 20.23 11.96
C LEU A 719 -10.16 21.31 13.03
N LYS A 720 -9.04 21.99 13.19
CA LYS A 720 -8.83 23.08 14.15
C LYS A 720 -8.82 24.44 13.48
N HIS A 721 -8.15 24.51 12.36
CA HIS A 721 -8.03 25.71 11.55
C HIS A 721 -8.01 25.31 10.08
N LEU A 722 -8.64 26.12 9.24
CA LEU A 722 -8.56 26.02 7.78
C LEU A 722 -7.87 27.29 7.26
N VAL A 723 -7.02 27.11 6.26
CA VAL A 723 -6.37 28.24 5.58
C VAL A 723 -7.42 29.08 4.88
N ALA A 724 -7.25 30.40 4.92
CA ALA A 724 -8.16 31.33 4.23
C ALA A 724 -7.99 31.21 2.71
N THR A 725 -9.11 31.24 1.99
CA THR A 725 -9.12 31.29 0.53
C THR A 725 -8.38 32.53 0.02
N PRO A 726 -7.39 32.40 -0.89
CA PRO A 726 -6.72 33.53 -1.49
C PRO A 726 -7.67 34.51 -2.18
N GLY A 727 -7.41 35.83 -2.04
CA GLY A 727 -8.23 36.86 -2.66
C GLY A 727 -8.34 36.78 -4.18
N GLN A 728 -7.33 36.20 -4.84
CA GLN A 728 -7.33 35.95 -6.28
C GLN A 728 -8.44 34.97 -6.68
N LEU A 729 -8.67 33.94 -5.88
CA LEU A 729 -9.74 32.95 -6.09
C LEU A 729 -11.11 33.53 -5.79
N LEU A 730 -11.23 34.30 -4.71
CA LEU A 730 -12.47 34.99 -4.37
C LEU A 730 -12.86 36.06 -5.42
N ALA A 731 -11.90 36.54 -6.22
CA ALA A 731 -12.19 37.44 -7.34
C ALA A 731 -12.76 36.71 -8.57
N LEU A 732 -12.48 35.40 -8.71
CA LEU A 732 -13.02 34.54 -9.77
C LEU A 732 -14.36 33.95 -9.36
N ASP A 733 -14.44 33.48 -8.11
CA ASP A 733 -15.63 32.92 -7.49
C ASP A 733 -15.68 33.38 -6.01
N PRO A 734 -16.61 34.28 -5.65
CA PRO A 734 -16.75 34.81 -4.29
C PRO A 734 -17.12 33.75 -3.25
N ASP A 735 -17.74 32.64 -3.66
CA ASP A 735 -18.21 31.56 -2.80
C ASP A 735 -17.20 30.39 -2.75
N TYR A 736 -16.09 30.47 -3.47
CA TYR A 736 -15.09 29.43 -3.52
C TYR A 736 -14.38 29.20 -2.16
N VAL A 737 -14.30 27.94 -1.76
CA VAL A 737 -13.62 27.48 -0.54
C VAL A 737 -12.41 26.64 -0.92
N LEU A 738 -11.21 27.08 -0.53
CA LEU A 738 -9.95 26.42 -0.91
C LEU A 738 -9.82 24.99 -0.40
N PHE A 739 -10.40 24.69 0.76
CA PHE A 739 -10.45 23.35 1.34
C PHE A 739 -11.89 23.08 1.79
N GLY A 740 -12.64 22.42 0.94
CA GLY A 740 -14.08 22.33 1.00
C GLY A 740 -14.63 21.20 1.88
N VAL A 741 -15.90 20.96 1.72
CA VAL A 741 -16.65 20.03 2.57
C VAL A 741 -16.31 18.57 2.27
N GLU A 742 -16.01 18.21 1.01
CA GLU A 742 -15.65 16.85 0.62
C GLU A 742 -14.27 16.46 1.19
N GLU A 743 -13.28 17.34 1.07
CA GLU A 743 -11.94 17.13 1.60
C GLU A 743 -11.94 17.10 3.13
N SER A 744 -12.69 18.02 3.76
CA SER A 744 -12.90 18.02 5.21
C SER A 744 -13.53 16.72 5.70
N ASN A 745 -14.52 16.18 4.99
CA ASN A 745 -15.15 14.91 5.27
C ASN A 745 -14.19 13.73 5.12
N THR A 746 -13.38 13.72 4.07
CA THR A 746 -12.39 12.66 3.82
C THR A 746 -11.39 12.55 4.97
N LEU A 747 -10.97 13.67 5.56
CA LEU A 747 -10.08 13.67 6.72
C LEU A 747 -10.76 13.28 8.04
N THR A 748 -12.06 13.51 8.21
CA THR A 748 -12.70 13.46 9.54
C THR A 748 -13.70 12.33 9.73
N GLU A 749 -14.46 11.95 8.69
CA GLU A 749 -15.60 11.05 8.82
C GLU A 749 -15.68 9.93 7.78
N ALA A 750 -14.90 10.02 6.68
CA ALA A 750 -14.94 9.03 5.60
C ALA A 750 -14.34 7.68 5.98
N THR A 751 -13.52 7.63 7.03
CA THR A 751 -12.97 6.40 7.59
C THR A 751 -13.69 6.04 8.89
N PRO A 752 -14.01 4.74 9.14
CA PRO A 752 -14.62 4.32 10.39
C PRO A 752 -13.80 4.72 11.61
N ARG A 753 -14.41 5.43 12.55
CA ARG A 753 -13.75 5.85 13.81
C ARG A 753 -13.46 4.70 14.75
N THR A 754 -14.19 3.59 14.64
CA THR A 754 -14.01 2.42 15.50
C THR A 754 -13.77 1.18 14.67
N ARG A 755 -12.89 0.33 15.15
CA ARG A 755 -12.68 -0.99 14.63
C ARG A 755 -12.43 -1.96 15.78
N ALA A 756 -12.94 -3.20 15.64
CA ALA A 756 -12.69 -4.27 16.57
C ALA A 756 -12.48 -5.58 15.81
N ALA A 757 -11.67 -6.47 16.35
CA ALA A 757 -11.56 -7.84 15.84
C ALA A 757 -11.38 -8.81 17.01
N LEU A 758 -11.98 -9.99 16.85
CA LEU A 758 -11.76 -11.14 17.69
C LEU A 758 -11.26 -12.27 16.80
N ALA A 759 -10.03 -12.71 17.05
CA ALA A 759 -9.42 -13.81 16.34
C ALA A 759 -9.20 -14.99 17.28
N ALA A 760 -9.48 -16.19 16.79
CA ALA A 760 -9.17 -17.45 17.45
C ALA A 760 -8.25 -18.24 16.55
N SER A 761 -7.10 -18.67 17.07
CA SER A 761 -6.16 -19.55 16.38
C SER A 761 -5.86 -20.75 17.29
N TRP A 762 -6.23 -21.92 16.84
CA TRP A 762 -5.90 -23.17 17.51
C TRP A 762 -5.00 -24.01 16.62
N ASN A 763 -3.92 -24.53 17.16
CA ASN A 763 -3.00 -25.39 16.42
C ASN A 763 -2.43 -26.49 17.28
N ASP A 764 -2.31 -27.66 16.69
CA ASP A 764 -1.53 -28.80 17.17
C ASP A 764 -0.45 -29.18 16.13
N ASP A 765 0.13 -30.37 16.24
CA ASP A 765 1.15 -30.83 15.30
C ASP A 765 0.59 -31.11 13.88
N THR A 766 -0.70 -31.30 13.75
CA THR A 766 -1.37 -31.76 12.51
C THR A 766 -2.28 -30.69 11.92
N TRP A 767 -3.02 -29.97 12.75
CA TRP A 767 -4.05 -29.01 12.33
C TRP A 767 -3.73 -27.60 12.78
N SER A 768 -4.08 -26.64 11.95
CA SER A 768 -4.19 -25.23 12.35
C SER A 768 -5.55 -24.70 11.93
N LEU A 769 -6.30 -24.18 12.89
CA LEU A 769 -7.63 -23.62 12.69
C LEU A 769 -7.57 -22.13 13.06
N THR A 770 -7.95 -21.26 12.15
CA THR A 770 -7.99 -19.81 12.41
C THR A 770 -9.36 -19.27 12.01
N SER A 771 -9.92 -18.42 12.87
CA SER A 771 -11.14 -17.67 12.56
C SER A 771 -11.01 -16.26 13.09
N ARG A 772 -11.51 -15.27 12.34
CA ARG A 772 -11.48 -13.87 12.73
C ARG A 772 -12.80 -13.20 12.39
N LEU A 773 -13.44 -12.63 13.38
CA LEU A 773 -14.59 -11.74 13.24
C LEU A 773 -14.12 -10.30 13.40
N SER A 774 -14.21 -9.52 12.33
CA SER A 774 -13.89 -8.10 12.30
C SER A 774 -15.16 -7.26 12.25
N ARG A 775 -15.18 -6.15 13.00
CA ARG A 775 -16.21 -5.13 12.93
C ARG A 775 -15.60 -3.80 12.57
N TYR A 776 -16.10 -3.17 11.53
CA TYR A 776 -15.79 -1.80 11.13
C TYR A 776 -16.95 -0.90 11.52
N GLY A 777 -16.67 0.24 12.15
CA GLY A 777 -17.68 1.20 12.56
C GLY A 777 -18.34 1.89 11.36
N LYS A 778 -19.34 2.71 11.63
CA LYS A 778 -19.96 3.54 10.61
C LYS A 778 -19.00 4.60 10.07
N ALA A 779 -19.15 4.95 8.80
CA ALA A 779 -18.48 6.05 8.13
C ALA A 779 -19.48 6.95 7.43
N THR A 780 -19.16 8.21 7.25
CA THR A 780 -20.02 9.17 6.55
C THR A 780 -19.27 9.72 5.35
N ARG A 781 -19.91 9.70 4.19
CA ARG A 781 -19.40 10.29 2.96
C ARG A 781 -20.21 11.53 2.62
N VAL A 782 -19.50 12.55 2.15
CA VAL A 782 -20.05 13.77 1.59
C VAL A 782 -19.41 13.94 0.22
N PHE A 783 -20.20 14.33 -0.76
CA PHE A 783 -19.74 14.66 -2.10
C PHE A 783 -20.16 16.10 -2.40
N ASP A 784 -19.31 16.86 -3.06
CA ASP A 784 -19.63 18.20 -3.52
C ASP A 784 -19.66 18.20 -5.05
N PHE A 785 -20.87 18.25 -5.60
CA PHE A 785 -21.07 18.32 -7.04
C PHE A 785 -21.22 19.75 -7.56
N GLY A 786 -21.00 20.74 -6.70
CA GLY A 786 -21.18 22.16 -7.02
C GLY A 786 -22.63 22.62 -6.91
N ASP A 787 -22.87 23.94 -7.13
CA ASP A 787 -24.17 24.60 -7.11
C ASP A 787 -25.01 24.30 -5.83
N GLY A 788 -24.34 24.01 -4.70
CA GLY A 788 -24.97 23.67 -3.44
C GLY A 788 -25.54 22.25 -3.38
N PHE A 789 -25.31 21.40 -4.37
CA PHE A 789 -25.70 20.00 -4.34
C PHE A 789 -24.63 19.15 -3.63
N VAL A 790 -24.81 18.99 -2.32
CA VAL A 790 -23.86 18.34 -1.40
C VAL A 790 -24.52 17.12 -0.73
N PRO A 791 -24.75 16.02 -1.47
CA PRO A 791 -25.36 14.81 -0.90
C PRO A 791 -24.46 14.16 0.15
N ARG A 792 -25.12 13.62 1.19
CA ARG A 792 -24.45 12.98 2.33
C ARG A 792 -25.09 11.64 2.64
N GLN A 793 -24.25 10.63 2.89
CA GLN A 793 -24.70 9.32 3.35
C GLN A 793 -23.82 8.81 4.49
N THR A 794 -24.48 8.28 5.53
CA THR A 794 -23.79 7.50 6.58
C THR A 794 -24.00 6.01 6.30
N TYR A 795 -22.92 5.30 6.07
CA TYR A 795 -22.89 3.85 5.92
C TYR A 795 -22.83 3.18 7.29
N SER A 796 -23.57 2.09 7.43
CA SER A 796 -23.68 1.32 8.68
C SER A 796 -22.37 0.63 9.04
N ALA A 797 -22.33 0.09 10.27
CA ALA A 797 -21.21 -0.72 10.69
C ALA A 797 -21.21 -2.06 9.95
N GLU A 798 -20.04 -2.50 9.51
CA GLU A 798 -19.82 -3.69 8.70
C GLU A 798 -19.15 -4.79 9.52
N TYR A 799 -19.47 -6.05 9.23
CA TYR A 799 -18.91 -7.23 9.87
C TYR A 799 -18.34 -8.17 8.84
N GLN A 800 -17.15 -8.68 9.09
CA GLN A 800 -16.47 -9.63 8.21
C GLN A 800 -16.01 -10.84 9.02
N LEU A 801 -16.38 -12.03 8.56
CA LEU A 801 -15.90 -13.29 9.10
C LEU A 801 -14.94 -13.94 8.12
N ASP A 802 -13.71 -14.21 8.59
CA ASP A 802 -12.70 -14.95 7.85
C ASP A 802 -12.38 -16.25 8.59
N ALA A 803 -12.09 -17.32 7.88
CA ALA A 803 -11.63 -18.57 8.49
C ALA A 803 -10.71 -19.34 7.54
N GLU A 804 -9.78 -20.11 8.14
CA GLU A 804 -8.87 -21.01 7.45
C GLU A 804 -8.69 -22.28 8.26
N VAL A 805 -8.63 -23.40 7.58
CA VAL A 805 -8.24 -24.71 8.10
C VAL A 805 -7.01 -25.18 7.34
N GLU A 806 -5.92 -25.44 8.04
CA GLU A 806 -4.70 -26.02 7.48
C GLU A 806 -4.47 -27.41 8.06
N TYR A 807 -4.10 -28.35 7.20
CA TYR A 807 -3.74 -29.73 7.53
C TYR A 807 -2.30 -30.00 7.11
N ARG A 808 -1.46 -30.44 8.06
CA ARG A 808 -0.09 -30.86 7.81
C ARG A 808 -0.07 -32.33 7.46
N ILE A 809 0.11 -32.62 6.16
CA ILE A 809 0.17 -34.00 5.62
C ILE A 809 1.44 -34.71 6.12
N THR A 810 2.53 -33.95 6.13
CA THR A 810 3.84 -34.34 6.70
C THR A 810 4.46 -33.09 7.36
N PRO A 811 5.57 -33.18 8.09
CA PRO A 811 6.28 -32.01 8.59
C PRO A 811 6.62 -30.98 7.51
N GLN A 812 6.83 -31.43 6.25
CA GLN A 812 7.18 -30.56 5.13
C GLN A 812 5.98 -30.07 4.32
N TRP A 813 4.89 -30.85 4.25
CA TRP A 813 3.75 -30.56 3.38
C TRP A 813 2.52 -30.15 4.17
N SER A 814 1.94 -29.02 3.81
CA SER A 814 0.63 -28.60 4.30
C SER A 814 -0.30 -28.18 3.17
N ILE A 815 -1.58 -28.34 3.41
CA ILE A 815 -2.66 -27.82 2.58
C ILE A 815 -3.59 -26.98 3.45
N ALA A 816 -4.10 -25.89 2.90
CA ALA A 816 -5.08 -25.06 3.59
C ALA A 816 -6.26 -24.75 2.67
N LEU A 817 -7.43 -24.65 3.28
CA LEU A 817 -8.65 -24.15 2.68
C LEU A 817 -9.18 -23.02 3.54
N GLY A 818 -9.55 -21.93 2.91
CA GLY A 818 -10.03 -20.78 3.65
C GLY A 818 -10.98 -19.89 2.86
N GLY A 819 -11.52 -18.92 3.55
CA GLY A 819 -12.33 -17.89 2.95
C GLY A 819 -12.29 -16.59 3.73
N GLN A 820 -12.40 -15.50 3.02
CA GLN A 820 -12.56 -14.16 3.54
C GLN A 820 -13.98 -13.69 3.30
N ASN A 821 -14.50 -12.91 4.24
CA ASN A 821 -15.87 -12.42 4.17
C ASN A 821 -16.89 -13.54 3.95
N LEU A 822 -16.80 -14.61 4.73
CA LEU A 822 -17.65 -15.81 4.61
C LEU A 822 -19.15 -15.51 4.81
N LEU A 823 -19.49 -14.35 5.37
CA LEU A 823 -20.87 -13.88 5.52
C LEU A 823 -21.38 -13.22 4.24
N ASP A 824 -20.56 -13.11 3.20
CA ASP A 824 -20.84 -12.42 1.93
C ASP A 824 -21.37 -10.99 2.14
N GLN A 825 -20.80 -10.30 3.13
CA GLN A 825 -21.22 -8.96 3.52
C GLN A 825 -20.80 -7.92 2.49
N TYR A 826 -21.71 -7.03 2.16
CA TYR A 826 -21.49 -5.85 1.35
C TYR A 826 -21.69 -4.58 2.17
N PRO A 827 -21.09 -3.44 1.76
CA PRO A 827 -21.47 -2.13 2.29
C PRO A 827 -22.95 -1.81 2.03
N ASP A 828 -23.51 -0.86 2.76
CA ASP A 828 -24.81 -0.28 2.41
C ASP A 828 -24.78 0.24 0.98
N ARG A 829 -25.90 0.13 0.27
CA ARG A 829 -26.02 0.72 -1.07
C ARG A 829 -25.97 2.24 -0.99
N SER A 830 -25.26 2.83 -1.91
CA SER A 830 -25.26 4.27 -2.12
C SER A 830 -26.64 4.77 -2.50
N ILE A 831 -27.02 5.93 -1.95
CA ILE A 831 -28.25 6.63 -2.34
C ILE A 831 -28.19 7.03 -3.83
N PRO A 832 -29.33 7.23 -4.51
CA PRO A 832 -29.36 7.55 -5.94
C PRO A 832 -28.46 8.73 -6.32
N ASP A 833 -28.40 9.75 -5.47
CA ASP A 833 -27.63 10.99 -5.70
C ASP A 833 -26.12 10.77 -5.87
N ILE A 834 -25.59 9.70 -5.29
CA ILE A 834 -24.14 9.36 -5.32
C ILE A 834 -23.86 7.99 -5.95
N ALA A 835 -24.87 7.30 -6.46
CA ALA A 835 -24.74 5.98 -7.07
C ALA A 835 -24.38 6.04 -8.57
N TYR A 836 -24.05 7.20 -9.10
CA TYR A 836 -23.74 7.42 -10.51
C TYR A 836 -24.76 6.73 -11.43
N PHE A 837 -26.03 7.12 -11.25
CA PHE A 837 -27.18 6.60 -12.03
C PHE A 837 -27.31 5.07 -11.94
N GLY A 838 -27.08 4.52 -10.74
CA GLY A 838 -27.17 3.08 -10.49
C GLY A 838 -25.94 2.27 -10.89
N ASN A 839 -24.99 2.89 -11.56
CA ASN A 839 -23.76 2.23 -12.04
C ASN A 839 -22.81 1.83 -10.91
N LEU A 840 -22.67 2.71 -9.88
CA LEU A 840 -21.74 2.51 -8.75
C LEU A 840 -22.53 2.37 -7.44
N PRO A 841 -23.12 1.20 -7.17
CA PRO A 841 -24.07 1.03 -6.07
C PRO A 841 -23.41 0.95 -4.68
N TYR A 842 -22.10 0.95 -4.56
CA TYR A 842 -21.35 0.86 -3.30
C TYR A 842 -20.26 1.91 -3.22
N ASP A 843 -20.00 2.42 -2.01
CA ASP A 843 -18.86 3.33 -1.76
C ASP A 843 -17.52 2.58 -1.85
N VAL A 844 -16.57 3.20 -2.52
CA VAL A 844 -15.22 2.63 -2.76
C VAL A 844 -14.31 2.74 -1.55
N LEU A 845 -14.71 3.45 -0.49
CA LEU A 845 -13.92 3.62 0.74
C LEU A 845 -14.31 2.62 1.83
N SER A 846 -15.29 1.74 1.59
CA SER A 846 -15.64 0.70 2.54
C SER A 846 -14.43 -0.17 2.88
N PRO A 847 -14.12 -0.38 4.16
CA PRO A 847 -12.98 -1.19 4.59
C PRO A 847 -13.06 -2.66 4.16
N ILE A 848 -14.26 -3.21 4.02
CA ILE A 848 -14.45 -4.59 3.54
C ILE A 848 -14.45 -4.67 2.01
N GLY A 849 -14.49 -3.52 1.31
CA GLY A 849 -14.65 -3.45 -0.14
C GLY A 849 -16.03 -3.94 -0.59
N SER A 850 -16.20 -4.05 -1.90
CA SER A 850 -17.45 -4.48 -2.51
C SER A 850 -17.37 -5.83 -3.24
N ASN A 851 -16.31 -6.63 -3.02
CA ASN A 851 -16.08 -7.86 -3.78
C ASN A 851 -16.92 -9.05 -3.30
N GLY A 852 -17.48 -9.02 -2.07
CA GLY A 852 -18.19 -10.14 -1.45
C GLY A 852 -17.25 -11.24 -0.97
N ALA A 853 -17.76 -12.46 -0.82
CA ALA A 853 -16.99 -13.58 -0.30
C ALA A 853 -15.89 -14.04 -1.27
N TYR A 854 -14.73 -14.40 -0.70
CA TYR A 854 -13.56 -14.92 -1.43
C TYR A 854 -13.13 -16.26 -0.84
N TYR A 855 -12.96 -17.26 -1.67
CA TYR A 855 -12.57 -18.62 -1.27
C TYR A 855 -11.25 -18.99 -1.92
N TYR A 856 -10.41 -19.74 -1.19
CA TYR A 856 -9.10 -20.14 -1.68
C TYR A 856 -8.63 -21.49 -1.16
N GLY A 857 -7.68 -22.08 -1.90
CA GLY A 857 -6.86 -23.20 -1.47
C GLY A 857 -5.37 -22.83 -1.57
N ARG A 858 -4.58 -23.37 -0.65
CA ARG A 858 -3.13 -23.18 -0.58
C ARG A 858 -2.42 -24.51 -0.35
N VAL A 859 -1.29 -24.68 -1.00
CA VAL A 859 -0.36 -25.80 -0.77
C VAL A 859 1.00 -25.22 -0.45
N ARG A 860 1.65 -25.74 0.57
CA ARG A 860 2.99 -25.31 0.99
C ARG A 860 3.90 -26.53 1.20
N PHE A 861 5.15 -26.37 0.78
CA PHE A 861 6.24 -27.28 1.03
C PHE A 861 7.39 -26.51 1.69
N THR A 862 7.89 -27.03 2.81
CA THR A 862 9.05 -26.45 3.55
C THR A 862 10.18 -27.46 3.59
N PHE A 863 11.42 -27.01 3.50
CA PHE A 863 12.62 -27.86 3.45
C PHE A 863 13.83 -27.14 4.04
#